data_c773e9917f995c0a4faa41252d7593ac
#
_entry.id   c773e9917f995c0a4faa41252d7593ac
#
_cell.length_a   1.000
_cell.length_b   1.000
_cell.length_c   1.000
_cell.angle_alpha   90.00
_cell.angle_beta   90.00
_cell.angle_gamma   90.00
#
_symmetry.space_group_name_H-M   'P 1'
#
loop_
_entity.id
_entity.type
_entity.pdbx_description
1 polymer ?
#
loop_
_entity_poly.entity_id
_entity_poly.type
_entity_poly.pdbx_seq_one_letter_code
_entity_poly.pdbx_strand_id
1 'polypeptide(L)'
;MKQHKFGWQVPVVLILLVIFLTMLFYMDNKYQTPPPYGKSGIISLSEENLERCNPIFLIDGWLLTDGRVTDRPTYIGEFSNLQRGELSVSPHGWARYRLTLRYDGAAKTVSVNFPQLCSRYTVSLDGKKCADGVGNGRITFLLTPGDHDLSVETLSKAGYYSGMYFPPSLGTDATLRTVDNIQNFVYSLAFLTPLALAVFTLFLWRTGGRISRWFGILCCCYAIYMFRYFVFLFSMPAAQYWFLIQNLALYCLCFSVVRLTVLASGAGSGWRWVRVTLIAFPAVLIMLCLLIPILPWAVFIHGKLTDIYYIFTFFVTAYCALRGAAARGWENRYTLSGCIVFGVGLLVNLFFSNRFEPIRFFWQFEWCGLLLVLLFGAMMVSRSRRILRENDMLTNHLEEQVKNRTEEVTRLLEERKAFFSDMAHDLKAPVFATQSFIEAIRESGLGVDTELRGYLDQAEIKQREMARRLQGLSEINKLDKIEGDFIHISLKGMLEELYATYHGESEVRSVYFYVEQPEEDAFFKAQPEKMEILFENLIYNALRATPCNGSINIYAKADAGRIRVTVKDSGCGIPKEELPHIFRRFYVGSNNKENGTGLGLYIVHSIVEELGGTINVRSEVGVGTEFILEFPQDFHMP
;
A
#
# COMPACT_ATOMS: atom_id res chain seq x y z
N MET A 1 31.45 12.87 -5.40
CA MET A 1 32.55 11.90 -5.59
C MET A 1 32.15 10.50 -5.12
N LYS A 2 31.29 9.75 -5.85
CA LYS A 2 30.96 8.32 -5.59
C LYS A 2 30.61 7.58 -6.90
N GLN A 3 31.31 7.85 -7.99
CA GLN A 3 31.00 7.31 -9.33
C GLN A 3 31.79 6.04 -9.73
N HIS A 4 32.72 5.50 -8.91
CA HIS A 4 33.66 4.48 -9.38
C HIS A 4 33.48 3.04 -8.85
N LYS A 5 32.34 2.67 -8.24
CA LYS A 5 32.11 1.25 -7.84
C LYS A 5 31.21 0.47 -8.81
N PHE A 6 31.06 0.92 -10.04
CA PHE A 6 30.13 0.34 -11.02
C PHE A 6 30.65 -0.94 -11.70
N GLY A 7 31.97 -1.16 -11.75
CA GLY A 7 32.59 -2.13 -12.66
C GLY A 7 32.43 -3.62 -12.30
N TRP A 8 32.33 -3.98 -11.02
CA TRP A 8 32.52 -5.36 -10.59
C TRP A 8 31.27 -6.24 -10.51
N GLN A 9 30.09 -5.68 -10.33
CA GLN A 9 28.88 -6.49 -10.11
C GLN A 9 28.42 -7.22 -11.38
N VAL A 10 28.40 -6.56 -12.53
CA VAL A 10 27.97 -7.17 -13.79
C VAL A 10 28.92 -8.28 -14.24
N PRO A 11 30.25 -8.09 -14.27
CA PRO A 11 31.20 -9.17 -14.56
C PRO A 11 31.07 -10.36 -13.58
N VAL A 12 30.89 -10.10 -12.29
CA VAL A 12 30.73 -11.17 -11.28
C VAL A 12 29.46 -11.98 -11.55
N VAL A 13 28.34 -11.33 -11.82
CA VAL A 13 27.08 -12.03 -12.16
C VAL A 13 27.25 -12.86 -13.43
N LEU A 14 27.93 -12.33 -14.46
CA LEU A 14 28.20 -13.08 -15.69
C LEU A 14 29.10 -14.28 -15.45
N ILE A 15 30.17 -14.13 -14.69
CA ILE A 15 31.10 -15.23 -14.35
C ILE A 15 30.33 -16.33 -13.59
N LEU A 16 29.57 -15.96 -12.56
CA LEU A 16 28.77 -16.91 -11.79
C LEU A 16 27.72 -17.59 -12.66
N LEU A 17 27.10 -16.87 -13.58
CA LEU A 17 26.13 -17.42 -14.53
C LEU A 17 26.80 -18.43 -15.47
N VAL A 18 27.96 -18.10 -16.03
CA VAL A 18 28.71 -19.01 -16.92
C VAL A 18 29.11 -20.28 -16.17
N ILE A 19 29.64 -20.16 -14.95
CA ILE A 19 29.98 -21.31 -14.10
C ILE A 19 28.74 -22.17 -13.86
N PHE A 20 27.63 -21.58 -13.49
CA PHE A 20 26.38 -22.28 -13.22
C PHE A 20 25.84 -23.00 -14.47
N LEU A 21 25.78 -22.33 -15.62
CA LEU A 21 25.31 -22.93 -16.87
C LEU A 21 26.25 -24.05 -17.35
N THR A 22 27.55 -23.90 -17.12
CA THR A 22 28.53 -24.96 -17.42
C THR A 22 28.34 -26.17 -16.49
N MET A 23 28.11 -25.92 -15.21
CA MET A 23 27.79 -26.99 -14.25
C MET A 23 26.53 -27.76 -14.65
N LEU A 24 25.46 -27.05 -15.01
CA LEU A 24 24.21 -27.67 -15.52
C LEU A 24 24.46 -28.49 -16.77
N PHE A 25 25.29 -27.99 -17.70
CA PHE A 25 25.61 -28.71 -18.95
C PHE A 25 26.24 -30.06 -18.68
N TYR A 26 27.06 -30.19 -17.64
CA TYR A 26 27.69 -31.49 -17.31
C TYR A 26 26.85 -32.36 -16.36
N MET A 27 26.04 -31.76 -15.48
CA MET A 27 25.31 -32.52 -14.45
C MET A 27 23.90 -32.94 -14.84
N ASP A 28 23.24 -32.20 -15.72
CA ASP A 28 21.82 -32.41 -16.07
C ASP A 28 21.58 -32.39 -17.59
N ASN A 29 22.50 -33.02 -18.34
CA ASN A 29 22.40 -33.05 -19.79
C ASN A 29 22.22 -34.50 -20.29
N LYS A 30 21.17 -34.71 -21.06
CA LYS A 30 20.85 -35.99 -21.67
C LYS A 30 22.03 -36.60 -22.50
N TYR A 31 22.77 -35.74 -23.19
CA TYR A 31 23.90 -36.15 -24.03
C TYR A 31 25.20 -36.41 -23.24
N GLN A 32 25.21 -36.25 -21.94
CA GLN A 32 26.37 -36.44 -21.03
C GLN A 32 26.09 -37.53 -19.97
N THR A 33 25.03 -38.32 -20.11
CA THR A 33 24.72 -39.37 -19.13
C THR A 33 25.77 -40.50 -19.18
N PRO A 34 26.10 -41.08 -18.01
CA PRO A 34 27.02 -42.21 -17.97
C PRO A 34 26.36 -43.49 -18.51
N PRO A 35 27.16 -44.46 -19.00
CA PRO A 35 26.67 -45.78 -19.43
C PRO A 35 25.95 -46.51 -18.29
N PRO A 36 25.12 -47.51 -18.60
CA PRO A 36 25.05 -48.24 -19.85
C PRO A 36 24.22 -47.56 -20.94
N TYR A 37 24.58 -47.74 -22.21
CA TYR A 37 23.85 -47.27 -23.39
C TYR A 37 23.16 -48.42 -24.10
N GLY A 38 21.93 -48.18 -24.55
CA GLY A 38 21.21 -49.13 -25.37
C GLY A 38 21.68 -49.12 -26.83
N LYS A 39 21.61 -50.26 -27.51
CA LYS A 39 21.92 -50.39 -28.93
C LYS A 39 20.98 -51.39 -29.60
N SER A 40 20.38 -50.99 -30.73
CA SER A 40 19.55 -51.89 -31.57
C SER A 40 18.48 -52.68 -30.79
N GLY A 41 17.76 -52.03 -29.91
CA GLY A 41 16.67 -52.61 -29.13
C GLY A 41 17.09 -53.26 -27.81
N ILE A 42 18.37 -53.24 -27.43
CA ILE A 42 18.86 -53.95 -26.24
C ILE A 42 19.72 -53.01 -25.39
N ILE A 43 19.52 -53.05 -24.09
CA ILE A 43 20.42 -52.44 -23.06
C ILE A 43 20.87 -53.53 -22.11
N SER A 44 22.20 -53.66 -21.88
CA SER A 44 22.77 -54.64 -20.95
C SER A 44 22.96 -53.98 -19.57
N LEU A 45 22.42 -54.58 -18.54
CA LEU A 45 22.42 -54.12 -17.16
C LEU A 45 23.20 -55.13 -16.31
N SER A 46 24.13 -54.64 -15.50
CA SER A 46 24.84 -55.41 -14.46
C SER A 46 24.31 -55.05 -13.07
N GLU A 47 24.63 -55.88 -12.08
CA GLU A 47 24.29 -55.64 -10.70
C GLU A 47 24.94 -54.33 -10.20
N GLU A 48 26.19 -54.07 -10.58
CA GLU A 48 26.90 -52.84 -10.28
C GLU A 48 26.16 -51.60 -10.80
N ASN A 49 25.57 -51.69 -12.00
CA ASN A 49 24.80 -50.58 -12.57
C ASN A 49 23.59 -50.21 -11.71
N LEU A 50 22.92 -51.20 -11.10
CA LEU A 50 21.73 -51.02 -10.26
C LEU A 50 22.07 -50.58 -8.81
N GLU A 51 23.32 -50.77 -8.37
CA GLU A 51 23.79 -50.35 -7.03
C GLU A 51 24.27 -48.90 -6.97
N ARG A 52 24.49 -48.28 -8.11
CA ARG A 52 24.86 -46.87 -8.15
C ARG A 52 23.80 -45.99 -7.54
N CYS A 53 24.23 -44.95 -6.86
CA CYS A 53 23.32 -43.96 -6.26
C CYS A 53 22.53 -43.13 -7.28
N ASN A 54 22.87 -43.18 -8.56
CA ASN A 54 22.21 -42.49 -9.64
C ASN A 54 21.35 -43.44 -10.47
N PRO A 55 20.14 -43.03 -10.90
CA PRO A 55 19.33 -43.81 -11.79
C PRO A 55 19.97 -43.92 -13.17
N ILE A 56 19.69 -45.03 -13.86
CA ILE A 56 20.08 -45.27 -15.25
C ILE A 56 19.02 -44.64 -16.15
N PHE A 57 19.42 -43.72 -17.03
CA PHE A 57 18.49 -43.11 -17.98
C PHE A 57 18.44 -43.94 -19.27
N LEU A 58 17.25 -44.41 -19.61
CA LEU A 58 16.99 -45.21 -20.80
C LEU A 58 16.80 -44.31 -22.03
N ILE A 59 17.90 -43.75 -22.54
CA ILE A 59 17.90 -42.76 -23.62
C ILE A 59 17.98 -43.43 -24.98
N ASP A 60 18.98 -44.30 -25.17
CA ASP A 60 19.36 -44.87 -26.44
C ASP A 60 18.82 -46.30 -26.59
N GLY A 61 18.90 -46.80 -27.81
CA GLY A 61 18.63 -48.19 -28.13
C GLY A 61 17.17 -48.59 -28.30
N TRP A 62 16.26 -47.65 -28.20
CA TRP A 62 14.85 -47.93 -28.41
C TRP A 62 14.53 -48.27 -29.88
N LEU A 63 13.57 -49.18 -30.11
CA LEU A 63 12.97 -49.45 -31.38
C LEU A 63 11.60 -48.79 -31.47
N LEU A 64 11.41 -47.92 -32.45
CA LEU A 64 10.15 -47.21 -32.70
C LEU A 64 9.36 -47.90 -33.80
N THR A 65 8.10 -48.12 -33.52
CA THR A 65 7.07 -48.49 -34.50
C THR A 65 5.94 -47.47 -34.46
N ASP A 66 5.63 -46.88 -35.60
CA ASP A 66 4.46 -46.01 -35.77
C ASP A 66 3.76 -46.37 -37.11
N GLY A 67 2.79 -45.58 -37.53
CA GLY A 67 2.08 -45.82 -38.81
C GLY A 67 2.95 -45.73 -40.08
N ARG A 68 4.26 -45.39 -39.95
CA ARG A 68 5.18 -45.16 -41.08
C ARG A 68 6.42 -46.06 -41.06
N VAL A 69 6.90 -46.38 -39.85
CA VAL A 69 8.13 -47.17 -39.66
C VAL A 69 7.89 -48.31 -38.68
N THR A 70 8.63 -49.40 -38.85
CA THR A 70 8.59 -50.57 -37.96
C THR A 70 9.99 -50.84 -37.46
N ASP A 71 10.14 -50.96 -36.12
CA ASP A 71 11.39 -51.28 -35.42
C ASP A 71 12.59 -50.40 -35.85
N ARG A 72 12.35 -49.13 -36.12
CA ARG A 72 13.40 -48.15 -36.41
C ARG A 72 14.19 -47.83 -35.13
N PRO A 73 15.53 -47.96 -35.13
CA PRO A 73 16.36 -47.50 -34.02
C PRO A 73 16.16 -46.00 -33.78
N THR A 74 15.90 -45.65 -32.53
CA THR A 74 15.68 -44.25 -32.10
C THR A 74 16.23 -44.00 -30.69
N TYR A 75 16.36 -42.73 -30.33
CA TYR A 75 16.64 -42.30 -28.96
C TYR A 75 15.50 -41.42 -28.45
N ILE A 76 15.35 -41.37 -27.12
CA ILE A 76 14.28 -40.58 -26.53
C ILE A 76 14.56 -39.08 -26.70
N GLY A 77 13.55 -38.32 -27.14
CA GLY A 77 13.64 -36.88 -27.45
C GLY A 77 14.10 -36.58 -28.88
N GLU A 78 14.33 -37.56 -29.74
CA GLU A 78 14.68 -37.34 -31.16
C GLU A 78 13.68 -36.41 -31.85
N PHE A 79 12.39 -36.56 -31.52
CA PHE A 79 11.29 -35.83 -32.13
C PHE A 79 11.06 -34.44 -31.58
N SER A 80 11.66 -34.10 -30.45
CA SER A 80 11.61 -32.76 -29.90
C SER A 80 12.53 -31.79 -30.65
N ASN A 81 13.48 -32.29 -31.41
CA ASN A 81 14.45 -31.52 -32.13
C ASN A 81 13.93 -31.04 -33.49
N LEU A 82 13.13 -30.00 -33.50
CA LEU A 82 12.58 -29.35 -34.69
C LEU A 82 13.66 -28.84 -35.67
N GLN A 83 14.91 -28.70 -35.24
CA GLN A 83 16.00 -28.18 -36.07
C GLN A 83 16.53 -29.20 -37.06
N ARG A 84 16.27 -30.49 -36.84
CA ARG A 84 16.67 -31.52 -37.79
C ARG A 84 15.83 -31.55 -39.08
N GLY A 85 14.75 -30.75 -39.14
CA GLY A 85 14.02 -30.50 -40.38
C GLY A 85 13.15 -31.64 -40.91
N GLU A 86 13.16 -32.79 -40.26
CA GLU A 86 12.39 -33.94 -40.66
C GLU A 86 11.04 -33.98 -39.96
N LEU A 87 10.05 -33.29 -40.50
CA LEU A 87 8.64 -33.33 -40.06
C LEU A 87 8.07 -34.76 -40.04
N SER A 88 8.70 -35.70 -40.78
CA SER A 88 8.27 -37.08 -40.93
C SER A 88 8.54 -37.97 -39.72
N VAL A 89 9.32 -37.49 -38.75
CA VAL A 89 9.87 -38.34 -37.67
C VAL A 89 9.10 -38.19 -36.34
N SER A 90 8.38 -37.08 -36.14
CA SER A 90 7.56 -36.91 -34.94
C SER A 90 6.36 -37.85 -34.95
N PRO A 91 6.20 -38.77 -33.99
CA PRO A 91 5.06 -39.67 -33.94
C PRO A 91 3.80 -38.90 -33.62
N HIS A 92 2.98 -38.67 -34.62
CA HIS A 92 1.65 -38.10 -34.44
C HIS A 92 0.62 -39.22 -34.50
N GLY A 93 -0.22 -39.35 -33.50
CA GLY A 93 -1.12 -40.46 -33.36
C GLY A 93 -0.54 -41.56 -32.46
N TRP A 94 -0.59 -42.79 -32.93
CA TRP A 94 -0.11 -43.96 -32.19
C TRP A 94 1.38 -44.24 -32.50
N ALA A 95 2.15 -44.52 -31.42
CA ALA A 95 3.54 -44.99 -31.53
C ALA A 95 3.86 -45.98 -30.43
N ARG A 96 4.69 -46.98 -30.76
CA ARG A 96 5.21 -47.97 -29.82
C ARG A 96 6.73 -47.87 -29.77
N TYR A 97 7.26 -47.76 -28.56
CA TYR A 97 8.69 -47.84 -28.24
C TYR A 97 8.96 -49.16 -27.55
N ARG A 98 9.99 -49.91 -27.98
CA ARG A 98 10.38 -51.19 -27.42
C ARG A 98 11.86 -51.19 -27.07
N LEU A 99 12.21 -51.74 -25.88
CA LEU A 99 13.59 -51.88 -25.38
C LEU A 99 13.70 -53.17 -24.58
N THR A 100 14.62 -54.05 -24.96
CA THR A 100 14.91 -55.26 -24.20
C THR A 100 15.97 -54.96 -23.13
N LEU A 101 15.62 -55.21 -21.87
CA LEU A 101 16.49 -55.10 -20.72
C LEU A 101 17.18 -56.46 -20.51
N ARG A 102 18.46 -56.58 -20.87
CA ARG A 102 19.26 -57.77 -20.65
C ARG A 102 19.98 -57.66 -19.32
N TYR A 103 19.68 -58.56 -18.39
CA TYR A 103 20.23 -58.52 -17.04
C TYR A 103 20.96 -59.81 -16.69
N ASP A 104 22.15 -59.72 -16.11
CA ASP A 104 23.01 -60.85 -15.77
C ASP A 104 23.26 -61.02 -14.25
N GLY A 105 22.67 -60.18 -13.41
CA GLY A 105 22.85 -60.19 -11.95
C GLY A 105 21.81 -61.00 -11.19
N ALA A 106 21.86 -60.96 -9.86
CA ALA A 106 20.86 -61.59 -8.99
C ALA A 106 19.49 -60.91 -9.10
N ALA A 107 18.40 -61.66 -8.92
CA ALA A 107 17.05 -61.11 -8.97
C ALA A 107 16.88 -59.93 -8.01
N LYS A 108 16.46 -58.80 -8.53
CA LYS A 108 16.36 -57.52 -7.78
C LYS A 108 15.09 -56.76 -8.14
N THR A 109 14.41 -56.20 -7.13
CA THR A 109 13.23 -55.36 -7.39
C THR A 109 13.70 -53.98 -7.86
N VAL A 110 13.25 -53.59 -9.04
CA VAL A 110 13.56 -52.29 -9.67
C VAL A 110 12.29 -51.57 -10.07
N SER A 111 12.43 -50.29 -10.23
CA SER A 111 11.35 -49.43 -10.75
C SER A 111 11.82 -48.67 -11.99
N VAL A 112 10.89 -48.44 -12.92
CA VAL A 112 11.08 -47.54 -14.05
C VAL A 112 10.12 -46.38 -13.94
N ASN A 113 10.67 -45.18 -13.95
CA ASN A 113 9.92 -43.92 -13.89
C ASN A 113 9.82 -43.32 -15.30
N PHE A 114 8.62 -42.94 -15.71
CA PHE A 114 8.32 -42.31 -16.99
C PHE A 114 7.88 -40.87 -16.74
N PRO A 115 8.78 -39.89 -16.87
CA PRO A 115 8.46 -38.51 -16.57
C PRO A 115 7.72 -37.82 -17.72
N GLN A 116 6.75 -36.98 -17.39
CA GLN A 116 6.09 -36.00 -18.28
C GLN A 116 5.64 -36.55 -19.64
N LEU A 117 4.95 -37.70 -19.65
CA LEU A 117 4.33 -38.22 -20.86
C LEU A 117 3.13 -37.35 -21.26
N CYS A 118 3.32 -36.51 -22.27
CA CYS A 118 2.30 -35.58 -22.77
C CYS A 118 1.15 -36.26 -23.52
N SER A 119 1.34 -37.54 -23.85
CA SER A 119 0.38 -38.38 -24.57
C SER A 119 -0.26 -39.40 -23.62
N ARG A 120 -1.43 -39.94 -23.98
CA ARG A 120 -1.92 -41.14 -23.30
C ARG A 120 -0.94 -42.27 -23.56
N TYR A 121 -0.57 -42.99 -22.50
CA TYR A 121 0.42 -44.06 -22.59
C TYR A 121 -0.09 -45.38 -22.01
N THR A 122 0.48 -46.47 -22.49
CA THR A 122 0.37 -47.81 -21.90
C THR A 122 1.77 -48.40 -21.80
N VAL A 123 2.16 -48.89 -20.64
CA VAL A 123 3.44 -49.58 -20.43
C VAL A 123 3.18 -51.03 -20.21
N SER A 124 3.92 -51.87 -20.95
CA SER A 124 3.88 -53.33 -20.82
C SER A 124 5.29 -53.88 -20.61
N LEU A 125 5.43 -54.92 -19.78
CA LEU A 125 6.65 -55.66 -19.55
C LEU A 125 6.38 -57.15 -19.86
N ASP A 126 7.21 -57.75 -20.70
CA ASP A 126 7.06 -59.14 -21.16
C ASP A 126 5.62 -59.45 -21.64
N GLY A 127 5.05 -58.51 -22.39
CA GLY A 127 3.70 -58.58 -22.94
C GLY A 127 2.57 -58.33 -21.94
N LYS A 128 2.87 -58.18 -20.63
CA LYS A 128 1.87 -57.89 -19.61
C LYS A 128 1.73 -56.40 -19.39
N LYS A 129 0.51 -55.87 -19.46
CA LYS A 129 0.23 -54.45 -19.15
C LYS A 129 0.50 -54.17 -17.67
N CYS A 130 1.36 -53.17 -17.40
CA CYS A 130 1.78 -52.77 -16.06
C CYS A 130 1.23 -51.41 -15.65
N ALA A 131 1.08 -50.46 -16.58
CA ALA A 131 0.54 -49.13 -16.29
C ALA A 131 -0.13 -48.52 -17.53
N ASP A 132 -1.07 -47.61 -17.29
CA ASP A 132 -1.63 -46.69 -18.30
C ASP A 132 -2.05 -45.38 -17.68
N GLY A 133 -2.02 -44.29 -18.46
CA GLY A 133 -2.37 -42.99 -17.97
C GLY A 133 -1.97 -41.82 -18.87
N VAL A 134 -1.85 -40.65 -18.27
CA VAL A 134 -1.32 -39.40 -18.83
C VAL A 134 -0.44 -38.75 -17.76
N GLY A 135 0.65 -38.14 -18.11
CA GLY A 135 1.56 -37.49 -17.18
C GLY A 135 2.71 -38.37 -16.73
N ASN A 136 2.97 -38.44 -15.44
CA ASN A 136 4.04 -39.28 -14.91
C ASN A 136 3.57 -40.71 -14.69
N GLY A 137 4.40 -41.69 -15.05
CA GLY A 137 4.14 -43.11 -14.83
C GLY A 137 5.28 -43.79 -14.07
N ARG A 138 4.95 -44.79 -13.27
CA ARG A 138 5.93 -45.65 -12.60
C ARG A 138 5.46 -47.12 -12.64
N ILE A 139 6.38 -48.00 -12.96
CA ILE A 139 6.18 -49.45 -12.80
C ILE A 139 7.27 -50.01 -11.90
N THR A 140 6.92 -50.99 -11.08
CA THR A 140 7.86 -51.72 -10.22
C THR A 140 7.73 -53.22 -10.50
N PHE A 141 8.84 -53.89 -10.72
CA PHE A 141 8.87 -55.31 -11.05
C PHE A 141 10.14 -55.99 -10.53
N LEU A 142 10.11 -57.29 -10.49
CA LEU A 142 11.28 -58.11 -10.17
C LEU A 142 12.07 -58.32 -11.46
N LEU A 143 13.27 -57.78 -11.56
CA LEU A 143 14.21 -57.99 -12.63
C LEU A 143 14.98 -59.25 -12.32
N THR A 144 14.79 -60.30 -13.14
CA THR A 144 15.47 -61.61 -13.04
C THR A 144 16.56 -61.72 -14.08
N PRO A 145 17.54 -62.66 -13.93
CA PRO A 145 18.50 -62.89 -15.02
C PRO A 145 17.81 -63.29 -16.30
N GLY A 146 18.22 -62.66 -17.42
CA GLY A 146 17.64 -62.90 -18.74
C GLY A 146 17.24 -61.61 -19.46
N ASP A 147 16.47 -61.77 -20.53
CA ASP A 147 15.96 -60.68 -21.35
C ASP A 147 14.52 -60.35 -20.97
N HIS A 148 14.22 -59.07 -20.69
CA HIS A 148 12.90 -58.56 -20.39
C HIS A 148 12.48 -57.51 -21.42
N ASP A 149 11.32 -57.65 -22.03
CA ASP A 149 10.84 -56.75 -23.07
C ASP A 149 9.96 -55.63 -22.48
N LEU A 150 10.52 -54.43 -22.45
CA LEU A 150 9.84 -53.22 -22.02
C LEU A 150 9.22 -52.51 -23.24
N SER A 151 7.91 -52.37 -23.25
CA SER A 151 7.17 -51.71 -24.32
C SER A 151 6.35 -50.53 -23.81
N VAL A 152 6.45 -49.40 -24.48
CA VAL A 152 5.69 -48.18 -24.17
C VAL A 152 4.90 -47.77 -25.43
N GLU A 153 3.59 -47.83 -25.33
CA GLU A 153 2.70 -47.34 -26.38
C GLU A 153 2.22 -45.93 -26.00
N THR A 154 2.25 -45.02 -26.95
CA THR A 154 1.78 -43.64 -26.77
C THR A 154 0.75 -43.29 -27.82
N LEU A 155 -0.28 -42.51 -27.42
CA LEU A 155 -1.30 -41.98 -28.32
C LEU A 155 -1.37 -40.45 -28.16
N SER A 156 -0.79 -39.74 -29.12
CA SER A 156 -0.80 -38.27 -29.13
C SER A 156 -1.92 -37.73 -30.00
N LYS A 157 -2.76 -36.87 -29.40
CA LYS A 157 -3.82 -36.13 -30.12
C LYS A 157 -3.47 -34.65 -30.30
N ALA A 158 -2.59 -34.10 -29.46
CA ALA A 158 -2.26 -32.68 -29.44
C ALA A 158 -1.14 -32.28 -30.41
N GLY A 159 -0.25 -33.21 -30.78
CA GLY A 159 0.77 -33.01 -31.82
C GLY A 159 1.96 -32.13 -31.44
N TYR A 160 2.00 -31.51 -30.25
CA TYR A 160 3.07 -30.58 -29.88
C TYR A 160 4.27 -31.29 -29.23
N TYR A 161 4.03 -32.03 -28.16
CA TYR A 161 5.03 -32.90 -27.52
C TYR A 161 4.59 -34.36 -27.72
N SER A 162 4.99 -34.95 -28.81
CA SER A 162 4.55 -36.32 -29.19
C SER A 162 5.54 -37.37 -28.71
N GLY A 163 5.03 -38.56 -28.36
CA GLY A 163 5.84 -39.71 -27.95
C GLY A 163 6.49 -39.51 -26.57
N MET A 164 7.63 -40.13 -26.34
CA MET A 164 8.46 -39.98 -25.15
C MET A 164 9.44 -38.84 -25.37
N TYR A 165 9.24 -37.74 -24.61
CA TYR A 165 10.07 -36.54 -24.70
C TYR A 165 11.25 -36.58 -23.70
N PHE A 166 10.98 -37.00 -22.48
CA PHE A 166 11.98 -37.22 -21.45
C PHE A 166 12.31 -38.70 -21.30
N PRO A 167 13.59 -39.05 -21.07
CA PRO A 167 13.99 -40.45 -20.97
C PRO A 167 13.46 -41.09 -19.69
N PRO A 168 12.95 -42.33 -19.76
CA PRO A 168 12.64 -43.08 -18.56
C PRO A 168 13.89 -43.31 -17.72
N SER A 169 13.71 -43.40 -16.40
CA SER A 169 14.80 -43.68 -15.46
C SER A 169 14.55 -45.01 -14.74
N LEU A 170 15.56 -45.88 -14.76
CA LEU A 170 15.56 -47.20 -14.09
C LEU A 170 16.44 -47.14 -12.83
N GLY A 171 15.97 -47.71 -11.74
CA GLY A 171 16.73 -47.79 -10.50
C GLY A 171 15.97 -48.48 -9.38
N THR A 172 16.57 -48.53 -8.20
CA THR A 172 15.84 -48.95 -7.00
C THR A 172 14.77 -47.92 -6.63
N ASP A 173 13.71 -48.37 -5.98
CA ASP A 173 12.63 -47.45 -5.56
C ASP A 173 13.17 -46.31 -4.64
N ALA A 174 14.15 -46.61 -3.78
CA ALA A 174 14.78 -45.61 -2.91
C ALA A 174 15.54 -44.55 -3.72
N THR A 175 16.33 -44.95 -4.72
CA THR A 175 17.06 -44.02 -5.59
C THR A 175 16.12 -43.11 -6.38
N LEU A 176 15.07 -43.70 -6.97
CA LEU A 176 14.09 -42.92 -7.75
C LEU A 176 13.29 -41.94 -6.87
N ARG A 177 12.87 -42.35 -5.66
CA ARG A 177 12.19 -41.47 -4.72
C ARG A 177 13.06 -40.30 -4.27
N THR A 178 14.37 -40.55 -4.09
CA THR A 178 15.31 -39.45 -3.75
C THR A 178 15.38 -38.42 -4.88
N VAL A 179 15.45 -38.86 -6.12
CA VAL A 179 15.45 -37.96 -7.28
C VAL A 179 14.12 -37.21 -7.38
N ASP A 180 12.99 -37.90 -7.24
CA ASP A 180 11.66 -37.25 -7.26
C ASP A 180 11.51 -36.19 -6.14
N ASN A 181 11.97 -36.49 -4.91
CA ASN A 181 11.92 -35.54 -3.81
C ASN A 181 12.76 -34.28 -4.09
N ILE A 182 13.97 -34.45 -4.65
CA ILE A 182 14.80 -33.31 -5.05
C ILE A 182 14.13 -32.52 -6.17
N GLN A 183 13.58 -33.18 -7.17
CA GLN A 183 12.83 -32.52 -8.25
C GLN A 183 11.63 -31.76 -7.70
N ASN A 184 10.80 -32.40 -6.88
CA ASN A 184 9.62 -31.79 -6.26
C ASN A 184 10.01 -30.54 -5.46
N PHE A 185 11.11 -30.59 -4.67
CA PHE A 185 11.61 -29.46 -3.91
C PHE A 185 12.02 -28.29 -4.83
N VAL A 186 12.84 -28.59 -5.86
CA VAL A 186 13.35 -27.57 -6.78
C VAL A 186 12.21 -26.92 -7.58
N TYR A 187 11.28 -27.72 -8.10
CA TYR A 187 10.12 -27.20 -8.84
C TYR A 187 9.18 -26.41 -7.95
N SER A 188 8.96 -26.85 -6.69
CA SER A 188 8.16 -26.10 -5.72
C SER A 188 8.79 -24.74 -5.41
N LEU A 189 10.10 -24.70 -5.20
CA LEU A 189 10.82 -23.45 -4.97
C LEU A 189 10.72 -22.50 -6.16
N ALA A 190 10.90 -23.03 -7.39
CA ALA A 190 10.83 -22.23 -8.62
C ALA A 190 9.41 -21.72 -8.92
N PHE A 191 8.38 -22.39 -8.45
CA PHE A 191 6.98 -21.97 -8.58
C PHE A 191 6.55 -21.01 -7.45
N LEU A 192 6.81 -21.37 -6.19
CA LEU A 192 6.34 -20.62 -5.03
C LEU A 192 7.06 -19.28 -4.86
N THR A 193 8.36 -19.21 -5.20
CA THR A 193 9.13 -17.95 -5.08
C THR A 193 8.54 -16.81 -5.92
N PRO A 194 8.32 -16.97 -7.24
CA PRO A 194 7.68 -15.92 -8.03
C PRO A 194 6.23 -15.67 -7.61
N LEU A 195 5.50 -16.70 -7.19
CA LEU A 195 4.12 -16.54 -6.71
C LEU A 195 4.09 -15.67 -5.43
N ALA A 196 4.98 -15.91 -4.47
CA ALA A 196 5.11 -15.10 -3.27
C ALA A 196 5.48 -13.64 -3.59
N LEU A 197 6.40 -13.43 -4.55
CA LEU A 197 6.74 -12.10 -5.04
C LEU A 197 5.57 -11.42 -5.75
N ALA A 198 4.76 -12.16 -6.51
CA ALA A 198 3.54 -11.64 -7.13
C ALA A 198 2.55 -11.15 -6.07
N VAL A 199 2.30 -11.95 -5.03
CA VAL A 199 1.45 -11.58 -3.89
C VAL A 199 2.00 -10.34 -3.18
N PHE A 200 3.31 -10.29 -2.93
CA PHE A 200 3.96 -9.11 -2.35
C PHE A 200 3.71 -7.84 -3.18
N THR A 201 3.69 -7.93 -4.51
CA THR A 201 3.40 -6.76 -5.36
C THR A 201 1.96 -6.26 -5.25
N LEU A 202 1.01 -7.09 -4.80
CA LEU A 202 -0.37 -6.66 -4.55
C LEU A 202 -0.42 -5.66 -3.39
N PHE A 203 0.38 -5.86 -2.34
CA PHE A 203 0.50 -4.88 -1.24
C PHE A 203 1.11 -3.56 -1.73
N LEU A 204 2.00 -3.61 -2.72
CA LEU A 204 2.61 -2.43 -3.32
C LEU A 204 1.80 -1.84 -4.49
N TRP A 205 0.59 -2.34 -4.77
CA TRP A 205 -0.20 -1.95 -5.95
C TRP A 205 -0.50 -0.46 -6.02
N ARG A 206 -0.83 0.15 -4.87
CA ARG A 206 -1.15 1.57 -4.77
C ARG A 206 0.10 2.47 -4.71
N THR A 207 1.14 2.05 -3.98
CA THR A 207 2.34 2.84 -3.69
C THR A 207 3.48 2.62 -4.69
N GLY A 208 3.62 1.39 -5.23
CA GLY A 208 4.73 0.99 -6.10
C GLY A 208 4.65 1.45 -7.56
N GLY A 209 3.54 2.04 -7.97
CA GLY A 209 3.36 2.58 -9.31
C GLY A 209 3.35 1.52 -10.44
N ARG A 210 3.64 1.96 -11.68
CA ARG A 210 3.59 1.11 -12.88
C ARG A 210 4.61 -0.03 -12.87
N ILE A 211 5.78 0.18 -12.28
CA ILE A 211 6.87 -0.83 -12.25
C ILE A 211 6.46 -2.01 -11.37
N SER A 212 5.88 -1.77 -10.19
CA SER A 212 5.41 -2.85 -9.30
C SER A 212 4.36 -3.73 -9.97
N ARG A 213 3.40 -3.11 -10.67
CA ARG A 213 2.34 -3.85 -11.40
C ARG A 213 2.90 -4.78 -12.47
N TRP A 214 3.83 -4.28 -13.30
CA TRP A 214 4.45 -5.09 -14.34
C TRP A 214 5.36 -6.18 -13.79
N PHE A 215 6.02 -5.94 -12.65
CA PHE A 215 6.79 -6.96 -11.97
C PHE A 215 5.89 -8.07 -11.41
N GLY A 216 4.72 -7.73 -10.83
CA GLY A 216 3.72 -8.71 -10.42
C GLY A 216 3.23 -9.58 -11.58
N ILE A 217 2.93 -8.97 -12.75
CA ILE A 217 2.54 -9.69 -13.96
C ILE A 217 3.66 -10.62 -14.41
N LEU A 218 4.91 -10.17 -14.42
CA LEU A 218 6.07 -11.01 -14.76
C LEU A 218 6.17 -12.23 -13.84
N CYS A 219 6.05 -12.03 -12.55
CA CYS A 219 6.09 -13.11 -11.56
C CYS A 219 4.94 -14.12 -11.75
N CYS A 220 3.71 -13.63 -12.01
CA CYS A 220 2.58 -14.50 -12.32
C CYS A 220 2.80 -15.31 -13.59
N CYS A 221 3.28 -14.68 -14.67
CA CYS A 221 3.57 -15.36 -15.93
C CYS A 221 4.64 -16.44 -15.74
N TYR A 222 5.70 -16.14 -14.99
CA TYR A 222 6.74 -17.13 -14.72
C TYR A 222 6.21 -18.28 -13.84
N ALA A 223 5.42 -18.02 -12.83
CA ALA A 223 4.79 -19.05 -12.01
C ALA A 223 3.87 -19.95 -12.83
N ILE A 224 3.01 -19.39 -13.70
CA ILE A 224 2.14 -20.14 -14.59
C ILE A 224 2.98 -21.02 -15.55
N TYR A 225 4.08 -20.47 -16.07
CA TYR A 225 4.99 -21.20 -16.93
C TYR A 225 5.61 -22.41 -16.21
N MET A 226 6.06 -22.25 -14.95
CA MET A 226 6.67 -23.30 -14.14
C MET A 226 5.67 -24.32 -13.60
N PHE A 227 4.38 -23.99 -13.59
CA PHE A 227 3.32 -24.89 -13.10
C PHE A 227 3.17 -26.17 -13.94
N ARG A 228 3.74 -26.22 -15.16
CA ARG A 228 3.69 -27.40 -16.05
C ARG A 228 4.12 -28.68 -15.33
N TYR A 229 5.16 -28.64 -14.49
CA TYR A 229 5.64 -29.79 -13.74
C TYR A 229 4.53 -30.44 -12.91
N PHE A 230 3.76 -29.63 -12.21
CA PHE A 230 2.65 -30.08 -11.37
C PHE A 230 1.47 -30.62 -12.19
N VAL A 231 1.25 -30.09 -13.39
CA VAL A 231 0.24 -30.61 -14.31
C VAL A 231 0.52 -32.09 -14.67
N PHE A 232 1.78 -32.42 -14.92
CA PHE A 232 2.19 -33.80 -15.21
C PHE A 232 2.29 -34.63 -13.92
N LEU A 233 2.77 -34.07 -12.83
CA LEU A 233 2.86 -34.75 -11.54
C LEU A 233 1.48 -35.23 -11.04
N PHE A 234 0.46 -34.39 -11.19
CA PHE A 234 -0.91 -34.72 -10.80
C PHE A 234 -1.73 -35.38 -11.91
N SER A 235 -1.10 -35.73 -13.03
CA SER A 235 -1.74 -36.39 -14.17
C SER A 235 -3.04 -35.73 -14.62
N MET A 236 -3.03 -34.37 -14.67
CA MET A 236 -4.22 -33.61 -15.03
C MET A 236 -4.74 -33.94 -16.42
N PRO A 237 -6.05 -34.10 -16.63
CA PRO A 237 -6.62 -34.50 -17.93
C PRO A 237 -6.25 -33.57 -19.09
N ALA A 238 -6.03 -32.28 -18.81
CA ALA A 238 -5.64 -31.28 -19.79
C ALA A 238 -4.12 -31.25 -20.08
N ALA A 239 -3.31 -32.14 -19.47
CA ALA A 239 -1.85 -32.13 -19.59
C ALA A 239 -1.36 -32.06 -21.05
N GLN A 240 -2.01 -32.79 -21.96
CA GLN A 240 -1.67 -32.80 -23.39
C GLN A 240 -1.85 -31.46 -24.11
N TYR A 241 -2.69 -30.54 -23.56
CA TYR A 241 -2.93 -29.21 -24.13
C TYR A 241 -2.26 -28.08 -23.32
N TRP A 242 -1.55 -28.42 -22.23
CA TRP A 242 -0.92 -27.43 -21.37
C TRP A 242 0.09 -26.53 -22.09
N PHE A 243 0.67 -27.02 -23.19
CA PHE A 243 1.59 -26.25 -24.01
C PHE A 243 1.01 -24.91 -24.49
N LEU A 244 -0.31 -24.81 -24.68
CA LEU A 244 -0.97 -23.55 -25.06
C LEU A 244 -0.81 -22.50 -23.95
N ILE A 245 -1.13 -22.88 -22.71
CA ILE A 245 -1.01 -21.99 -21.54
C ILE A 245 0.45 -21.65 -21.27
N GLN A 246 1.34 -22.63 -21.41
CA GLN A 246 2.78 -22.46 -21.22
C GLN A 246 3.37 -21.47 -22.22
N ASN A 247 3.06 -21.58 -23.50
CA ASN A 247 3.54 -20.65 -24.52
C ASN A 247 2.95 -19.25 -24.34
N LEU A 248 1.66 -19.14 -24.02
CA LEU A 248 1.04 -17.87 -23.70
C LEU A 248 1.75 -17.18 -22.52
N ALA A 249 1.99 -17.91 -21.43
CA ALA A 249 2.71 -17.40 -20.27
C ALA A 249 4.14 -16.95 -20.62
N LEU A 250 4.85 -17.70 -21.47
CA LEU A 250 6.19 -17.37 -21.95
C LEU A 250 6.21 -16.07 -22.78
N TYR A 251 5.26 -15.89 -23.69
CA TYR A 251 5.18 -14.66 -24.49
C TYR A 251 4.81 -13.44 -23.63
N CYS A 252 3.89 -13.61 -22.67
CA CYS A 252 3.57 -12.59 -21.70
C CYS A 252 4.76 -12.25 -20.78
N LEU A 253 5.59 -13.25 -20.43
CA LEU A 253 6.83 -13.08 -19.69
C LEU A 253 7.81 -12.20 -20.47
N CYS A 254 8.11 -12.56 -21.74
CA CYS A 254 8.99 -11.78 -22.62
C CYS A 254 8.50 -10.33 -22.76
N PHE A 255 7.21 -10.14 -23.01
CA PHE A 255 6.60 -8.81 -23.06
C PHE A 255 6.77 -8.01 -21.76
N SER A 256 6.57 -8.68 -20.63
CA SER A 256 6.71 -8.06 -19.29
C SER A 256 8.15 -7.64 -19.00
N VAL A 257 9.13 -8.44 -19.40
CA VAL A 257 10.57 -8.10 -19.27
C VAL A 257 10.90 -6.84 -20.05
N VAL A 258 10.50 -6.78 -21.33
CA VAL A 258 10.71 -5.58 -22.16
C VAL A 258 10.02 -4.36 -21.54
N ARG A 259 8.78 -4.53 -21.09
CA ARG A 259 7.98 -3.45 -20.50
C ARG A 259 8.61 -2.90 -19.22
N LEU A 260 9.08 -3.78 -18.35
CA LEU A 260 9.80 -3.41 -17.13
C LEU A 260 11.10 -2.69 -17.44
N THR A 261 11.87 -3.20 -18.40
CA THR A 261 13.14 -2.61 -18.81
C THR A 261 12.94 -1.20 -19.37
N VAL A 262 11.92 -0.99 -20.20
CA VAL A 262 11.55 0.34 -20.73
C VAL A 262 11.14 1.30 -19.61
N LEU A 263 10.34 0.83 -18.64
CA LEU A 263 9.90 1.66 -17.51
C LEU A 263 11.04 2.00 -16.55
N ALA A 264 11.93 1.04 -16.28
CA ALA A 264 13.09 1.25 -15.41
C ALA A 264 14.14 2.17 -16.06
N SER A 265 14.38 2.01 -17.37
CA SER A 265 15.34 2.82 -18.11
C SER A 265 14.88 4.25 -18.36
N GLY A 266 13.58 4.54 -18.23
CA GLY A 266 13.00 5.83 -18.61
C GLY A 266 13.11 6.13 -20.11
N ALA A 267 13.37 5.10 -20.93
CA ALA A 267 13.39 5.20 -22.38
C ALA A 267 11.97 5.54 -22.85
N GLY A 268 11.79 6.78 -23.30
CA GLY A 268 10.50 7.38 -23.49
C GLY A 268 9.66 6.80 -24.64
N SER A 269 8.49 7.35 -24.74
CA SER A 269 7.29 7.06 -25.54
C SER A 269 7.45 6.91 -27.07
N GLY A 270 8.64 7.03 -27.65
CA GLY A 270 8.85 7.02 -29.10
C GLY A 270 8.71 5.65 -29.80
N TRP A 271 8.49 4.55 -29.05
CA TRP A 271 8.59 3.19 -29.57
C TRP A 271 7.23 2.55 -29.90
N ARG A 272 6.37 3.28 -30.60
CA ARG A 272 5.06 2.72 -31.01
C ARG A 272 5.22 1.41 -31.80
N TRP A 273 6.17 1.34 -32.73
CA TRP A 273 6.45 0.16 -33.54
C TRP A 273 6.90 -1.04 -32.70
N VAL A 274 7.82 -0.85 -31.75
CA VAL A 274 8.25 -1.92 -30.85
C VAL A 274 7.08 -2.46 -30.02
N ARG A 275 6.20 -1.58 -29.54
CA ARG A 275 4.99 -2.03 -28.79
C ARG A 275 4.04 -2.83 -29.67
N VAL A 276 3.80 -2.38 -30.91
CA VAL A 276 2.94 -3.11 -31.85
C VAL A 276 3.53 -4.48 -32.16
N THR A 277 4.82 -4.55 -32.47
CA THR A 277 5.51 -5.81 -32.79
C THR A 277 5.51 -6.76 -31.60
N LEU A 278 5.73 -6.26 -30.36
CA LEU A 278 5.70 -7.07 -29.15
C LEU A 278 4.32 -7.65 -28.82
N ILE A 279 3.25 -7.11 -29.34
CA ILE A 279 1.89 -7.63 -29.17
C ILE A 279 1.48 -8.48 -30.38
N ALA A 280 1.72 -8.01 -31.59
CA ALA A 280 1.30 -8.67 -32.80
C ALA A 280 2.05 -10.00 -33.04
N PHE A 281 3.36 -10.04 -32.75
CA PHE A 281 4.15 -11.25 -32.91
C PHE A 281 3.68 -12.40 -32.01
N PRO A 282 3.54 -12.22 -30.67
CA PRO A 282 2.95 -13.26 -29.83
C PRO A 282 1.53 -13.67 -30.25
N ALA A 283 0.70 -12.74 -30.71
CA ALA A 283 -0.64 -13.08 -31.20
C ALA A 283 -0.61 -14.06 -32.38
N VAL A 284 0.31 -13.84 -33.32
CA VAL A 284 0.53 -14.78 -34.44
C VAL A 284 1.03 -16.14 -33.93
N LEU A 285 1.97 -16.15 -32.98
CA LEU A 285 2.51 -17.38 -32.39
C LEU A 285 1.42 -18.18 -31.64
N ILE A 286 0.57 -17.51 -30.90
CA ILE A 286 -0.56 -18.13 -30.20
C ILE A 286 -1.55 -18.71 -31.20
N MET A 287 -1.86 -17.97 -32.27
CA MET A 287 -2.73 -18.47 -33.32
C MET A 287 -2.15 -19.76 -33.97
N LEU A 288 -0.85 -19.79 -34.23
CA LEU A 288 -0.18 -20.99 -34.73
C LEU A 288 -0.25 -22.13 -33.72
N CYS A 289 -0.04 -21.87 -32.42
CA CYS A 289 -0.22 -22.87 -31.36
C CYS A 289 -1.60 -23.53 -31.39
N LEU A 290 -2.65 -22.74 -31.58
CA LEU A 290 -4.03 -23.23 -31.65
C LEU A 290 -4.28 -24.11 -32.89
N LEU A 291 -3.52 -23.90 -33.97
CA LEU A 291 -3.63 -24.68 -35.20
C LEU A 291 -2.87 -26.00 -35.13
N ILE A 292 -1.88 -26.19 -34.25
CA ILE A 292 -1.03 -27.40 -34.17
C ILE A 292 -1.84 -28.69 -34.04
N PRO A 293 -2.87 -28.82 -33.21
CA PRO A 293 -3.67 -30.04 -33.12
C PRO A 293 -4.38 -30.42 -34.41
N ILE A 294 -4.66 -29.45 -35.28
CA ILE A 294 -5.35 -29.63 -36.57
C ILE A 294 -4.33 -29.80 -37.69
N LEU A 295 -3.25 -29.03 -37.64
CA LEU A 295 -2.21 -28.99 -38.68
C LEU A 295 -0.83 -29.25 -38.02
N PRO A 296 -0.41 -30.51 -37.87
CA PRO A 296 0.83 -30.84 -37.13
C PRO A 296 2.09 -30.16 -37.66
N TRP A 297 2.16 -29.86 -38.96
CA TRP A 297 3.29 -29.10 -39.53
C TRP A 297 3.42 -27.67 -39.01
N ALA A 298 2.35 -27.11 -38.44
CA ALA A 298 2.38 -25.79 -37.85
C ALA A 298 3.36 -25.70 -36.66
N VAL A 299 3.68 -26.83 -36.00
CA VAL A 299 4.67 -26.87 -34.90
C VAL A 299 6.05 -26.43 -35.37
N PHE A 300 6.45 -26.80 -36.59
CA PHE A 300 7.74 -26.40 -37.16
C PHE A 300 7.83 -24.89 -37.41
N ILE A 301 6.79 -24.31 -38.02
CA ILE A 301 6.73 -22.86 -38.26
C ILE A 301 6.68 -22.11 -36.93
N HIS A 302 5.86 -22.58 -35.99
CA HIS A 302 5.77 -22.00 -34.66
C HIS A 302 7.13 -21.99 -33.96
N GLY A 303 7.88 -23.12 -33.98
CA GLY A 303 9.22 -23.19 -33.38
C GLY A 303 10.18 -22.16 -33.96
N LYS A 304 10.28 -22.09 -35.31
CA LYS A 304 11.16 -21.12 -35.98
C LYS A 304 10.79 -19.67 -35.73
N LEU A 305 9.51 -19.35 -35.72
CA LEU A 305 9.05 -18.01 -35.40
C LEU A 305 9.28 -17.66 -33.91
N THR A 306 9.18 -18.63 -33.02
CA THR A 306 9.52 -18.44 -31.60
C THR A 306 11.00 -18.11 -31.40
N ASP A 307 11.91 -18.79 -32.14
CA ASP A 307 13.34 -18.47 -32.14
C ASP A 307 13.60 -17.03 -32.58
N ILE A 308 12.94 -16.58 -33.66
CA ILE A 308 13.03 -15.18 -34.14
C ILE A 308 12.50 -14.22 -33.07
N TYR A 309 11.40 -14.57 -32.39
CA TYR A 309 10.84 -13.75 -31.31
C TYR A 309 11.81 -13.63 -30.12
N TYR A 310 12.55 -14.69 -29.78
CA TYR A 310 13.57 -14.65 -28.72
C TYR A 310 14.72 -13.73 -29.09
N ILE A 311 15.22 -13.81 -30.31
CA ILE A 311 16.26 -12.92 -30.84
C ILE A 311 15.79 -11.46 -30.78
N PHE A 312 14.57 -11.19 -31.25
CA PHE A 312 13.98 -9.86 -31.20
C PHE A 312 13.87 -9.34 -29.73
N THR A 313 13.36 -10.16 -28.83
CA THR A 313 13.22 -9.83 -27.41
C THR A 313 14.58 -9.53 -26.77
N PHE A 314 15.62 -10.31 -27.11
CA PHE A 314 16.99 -10.09 -26.66
C PHE A 314 17.52 -8.71 -27.08
N PHE A 315 17.46 -8.39 -28.36
CA PHE A 315 17.98 -7.11 -28.85
C PHE A 315 17.23 -5.90 -28.29
N VAL A 316 15.91 -5.98 -28.18
CA VAL A 316 15.11 -4.89 -27.61
C VAL A 316 15.42 -4.69 -26.11
N THR A 317 15.50 -5.79 -25.34
CA THR A 317 15.86 -5.71 -23.91
C THR A 317 17.28 -5.21 -23.71
N ALA A 318 18.26 -5.70 -24.47
CA ALA A 318 19.64 -5.28 -24.40
C ALA A 318 19.81 -3.79 -24.70
N TYR A 319 19.18 -3.30 -25.78
CA TYR A 319 19.22 -1.89 -26.13
C TYR A 319 18.59 -0.99 -25.04
N CYS A 320 17.42 -1.36 -24.53
CA CYS A 320 16.75 -0.60 -23.47
C CYS A 320 17.58 -0.59 -22.17
N ALA A 321 18.17 -1.75 -21.81
CA ALA A 321 18.98 -1.87 -20.62
C ALA A 321 20.28 -1.04 -20.70
N LEU A 322 20.97 -1.08 -21.84
CA LEU A 322 22.18 -0.29 -22.08
C LEU A 322 21.89 1.21 -22.06
N ARG A 323 20.82 1.65 -22.72
CA ARG A 323 20.40 3.06 -22.70
C ARG A 323 20.02 3.53 -21.29
N GLY A 324 19.37 2.67 -20.52
CA GLY A 324 19.00 2.95 -19.13
C GLY A 324 20.22 3.03 -18.20
N ALA A 325 21.21 2.15 -18.40
CA ALA A 325 22.45 2.16 -17.63
C ALA A 325 23.25 3.46 -17.81
N ALA A 326 23.21 4.04 -19.01
CA ALA A 326 23.86 5.32 -19.31
C ALA A 326 23.17 6.54 -18.66
N ALA A 327 21.84 6.45 -18.43
CA ALA A 327 21.03 7.59 -18.00
C ALA A 327 20.79 7.70 -16.48
N ARG A 328 20.80 6.60 -15.71
CA ARG A 328 20.40 6.57 -14.29
C ARG A 328 21.18 5.54 -13.48
N GLY A 329 21.66 5.92 -12.28
CA GLY A 329 22.53 5.15 -11.39
C GLY A 329 22.06 3.76 -10.90
N TRP A 330 22.02 3.53 -9.59
CA TRP A 330 21.94 2.23 -8.91
C TRP A 330 20.77 1.31 -9.25
N GLU A 331 19.57 1.85 -9.48
CA GLU A 331 18.38 1.04 -9.78
C GLU A 331 18.50 0.28 -11.12
N ASN A 332 19.24 0.86 -12.06
CA ASN A 332 19.45 0.26 -13.35
C ASN A 332 20.44 -0.92 -13.36
N ARG A 333 21.21 -1.13 -12.30
CA ARG A 333 22.16 -2.26 -12.21
C ARG A 333 21.44 -3.59 -12.11
N TYR A 334 20.45 -3.71 -11.22
CA TYR A 334 19.64 -4.92 -11.11
C TYR A 334 18.86 -5.19 -12.40
N THR A 335 18.31 -4.13 -13.01
CA THR A 335 17.61 -4.23 -14.30
C THR A 335 18.57 -4.69 -15.39
N LEU A 336 19.76 -4.10 -15.49
CA LEU A 336 20.77 -4.47 -16.48
C LEU A 336 21.25 -5.92 -16.26
N SER A 337 21.60 -6.30 -15.04
CA SER A 337 22.01 -7.67 -14.72
C SER A 337 20.90 -8.68 -15.02
N GLY A 338 19.65 -8.38 -14.66
CA GLY A 338 18.52 -9.25 -14.96
C GLY A 338 18.27 -9.40 -16.46
N CYS A 339 18.35 -8.32 -17.23
CA CYS A 339 18.21 -8.35 -18.68
C CYS A 339 19.33 -9.12 -19.37
N ILE A 340 20.58 -8.97 -18.88
CA ILE A 340 21.72 -9.73 -19.40
C ILE A 340 21.53 -11.23 -19.12
N VAL A 341 21.20 -11.59 -17.87
CA VAL A 341 20.96 -12.99 -17.48
C VAL A 341 19.87 -13.61 -18.33
N PHE A 342 18.73 -12.94 -18.47
CA PHE A 342 17.62 -13.45 -19.28
C PHE A 342 17.98 -13.54 -20.76
N GLY A 343 18.65 -12.53 -21.29
CA GLY A 343 19.12 -12.51 -22.67
C GLY A 343 20.12 -13.62 -22.98
N VAL A 344 21.09 -13.85 -22.08
CA VAL A 344 22.03 -14.98 -22.18
C VAL A 344 21.27 -16.30 -22.16
N GLY A 345 20.27 -16.46 -21.28
CA GLY A 345 19.44 -17.65 -21.23
C GLY A 345 18.73 -17.93 -22.55
N LEU A 346 18.15 -16.90 -23.18
CA LEU A 346 17.50 -17.04 -24.50
C LEU A 346 18.50 -17.44 -25.59
N LEU A 347 19.68 -16.81 -25.63
CA LEU A 347 20.73 -17.15 -26.63
C LEU A 347 21.29 -18.55 -26.39
N VAL A 348 21.55 -18.93 -25.15
CA VAL A 348 22.06 -20.27 -24.81
C VAL A 348 21.05 -21.32 -25.25
N ASN A 349 19.75 -21.10 -24.97
CA ASN A 349 18.70 -22.03 -25.44
C ASN A 349 18.68 -22.15 -26.96
N LEU A 350 18.87 -21.04 -27.67
CA LEU A 350 18.90 -21.04 -29.13
C LEU A 350 20.10 -21.78 -29.71
N PHE A 351 21.32 -21.53 -29.18
CA PHE A 351 22.56 -22.10 -29.73
C PHE A 351 22.87 -23.53 -29.25
N PHE A 352 22.37 -23.89 -28.05
CA PHE A 352 22.64 -25.22 -27.46
C PHE A 352 21.46 -26.16 -27.47
N SER A 353 20.33 -25.81 -28.10
CA SER A 353 19.13 -26.66 -28.17
C SER A 353 19.39 -28.09 -28.71
N ASN A 354 20.47 -28.27 -29.50
CA ASN A 354 20.88 -29.60 -30.02
C ASN A 354 21.97 -30.28 -29.21
N ARG A 355 22.50 -29.65 -28.16
CA ARG A 355 23.62 -30.13 -27.34
C ARG A 355 23.31 -30.23 -25.87
N PHE A 356 22.20 -29.67 -25.45
CA PHE A 356 21.73 -29.67 -24.08
C PHE A 356 20.21 -29.93 -24.05
N GLU A 357 19.82 -30.99 -23.40
CA GLU A 357 18.46 -31.26 -22.99
C GLU A 357 18.46 -31.72 -21.54
N PRO A 358 17.72 -31.05 -20.63
CA PRO A 358 17.71 -31.42 -19.23
C PRO A 358 17.05 -32.78 -19.02
N ILE A 359 17.60 -33.54 -18.06
CA ILE A 359 17.04 -34.84 -17.70
C ILE A 359 16.14 -34.73 -16.45
N ARG A 360 16.57 -33.90 -15.49
CA ARG A 360 15.97 -33.84 -14.14
C ARG A 360 15.30 -32.52 -13.84
N PHE A 361 15.89 -31.42 -14.30
CA PHE A 361 15.49 -30.11 -13.88
C PHE A 361 14.99 -29.24 -15.03
N PHE A 362 15.47 -28.00 -15.07
CA PHE A 362 14.98 -26.97 -15.97
C PHE A 362 15.89 -26.78 -17.18
N TRP A 363 15.31 -26.26 -18.25
CA TRP A 363 16.10 -25.69 -19.33
C TRP A 363 16.93 -24.52 -18.84
N GLN A 364 18.07 -24.27 -19.47
CA GLN A 364 18.98 -23.20 -19.07
C GLN A 364 18.30 -21.82 -19.03
N PHE A 365 17.42 -21.53 -19.97
CA PHE A 365 16.67 -20.27 -19.98
C PHE A 365 15.63 -20.18 -18.85
N GLU A 366 15.11 -21.28 -18.34
CA GLU A 366 14.20 -21.32 -17.20
C GLU A 366 14.94 -20.93 -15.91
N TRP A 367 16.15 -21.43 -15.70
CA TRP A 367 17.03 -21.02 -14.61
C TRP A 367 17.36 -19.53 -14.69
N CYS A 368 17.67 -19.04 -15.91
CA CYS A 368 17.91 -17.62 -16.14
C CYS A 368 16.67 -16.78 -15.86
N GLY A 369 15.48 -17.30 -16.16
CA GLY A 369 14.20 -16.67 -15.84
C GLY A 369 13.96 -16.58 -14.34
N LEU A 370 14.29 -17.62 -13.57
CA LEU A 370 14.21 -17.58 -12.10
C LEU A 370 15.16 -16.52 -11.52
N LEU A 371 16.39 -16.49 -12.00
CA LEU A 371 17.40 -15.50 -11.58
C LEU A 371 16.98 -14.06 -11.96
N LEU A 372 16.37 -13.88 -13.13
CA LEU A 372 15.76 -12.60 -13.53
C LEU A 372 14.70 -12.15 -12.50
N VAL A 373 13.78 -13.05 -12.13
CA VAL A 373 12.73 -12.75 -11.15
C VAL A 373 13.33 -12.33 -9.81
N LEU A 374 14.38 -13.03 -9.35
CA LEU A 374 15.07 -12.71 -8.10
C LEU A 374 15.80 -11.36 -8.18
N LEU A 375 16.49 -11.05 -9.28
CA LEU A 375 17.18 -9.78 -9.49
C LEU A 375 16.20 -8.60 -9.56
N PHE A 376 15.08 -8.78 -10.25
CA PHE A 376 14.04 -7.76 -10.30
C PHE A 376 13.32 -7.63 -8.95
N GLY A 377 13.15 -8.72 -8.20
CA GLY A 377 12.68 -8.69 -6.82
C GLY A 377 13.58 -7.87 -5.91
N ALA A 378 14.90 -8.09 -5.99
CA ALA A 378 15.90 -7.31 -5.26
C ALA A 378 15.86 -5.80 -5.64
N MET A 379 15.67 -5.51 -6.93
CA MET A 379 15.45 -4.13 -7.40
C MET A 379 14.20 -3.52 -6.75
N MET A 380 13.09 -4.24 -6.71
CA MET A 380 11.83 -3.77 -6.12
C MET A 380 11.98 -3.49 -4.61
N VAL A 381 12.64 -4.39 -3.88
CA VAL A 381 12.92 -4.19 -2.45
C VAL A 381 13.82 -2.96 -2.22
N SER A 382 14.87 -2.81 -3.02
CA SER A 382 15.77 -1.65 -2.95
C SER A 382 15.03 -0.34 -3.22
N ARG A 383 14.17 -0.31 -4.23
CA ARG A 383 13.33 0.84 -4.58
C ARG A 383 12.32 1.17 -3.48
N SER A 384 11.64 0.17 -2.93
CA SER A 384 10.67 0.37 -1.83
C SER A 384 11.35 0.96 -0.60
N ARG A 385 12.52 0.45 -0.22
CA ARG A 385 13.31 1.00 0.89
C ARG A 385 13.71 2.46 0.66
N ARG A 386 14.03 2.81 -0.58
CA ARG A 386 14.37 4.20 -0.93
C ARG A 386 13.16 5.13 -0.80
N ILE A 387 12.01 4.72 -1.35
CA ILE A 387 10.76 5.52 -1.25
C ILE A 387 10.37 5.72 0.21
N LEU A 388 10.44 4.67 1.04
CA LEU A 388 10.16 4.79 2.46
C LEU A 388 11.08 5.80 3.16
N ARG A 389 12.40 5.73 2.91
CA ARG A 389 13.36 6.68 3.49
C ARG A 389 13.12 8.13 3.02
N GLU A 390 12.80 8.32 1.74
CA GLU A 390 12.48 9.65 1.20
C GLU A 390 11.19 10.21 1.84
N ASN A 391 10.17 9.36 2.05
CA ASN A 391 8.95 9.74 2.75
C ASN A 391 9.21 10.08 4.22
N ASP A 392 9.97 9.25 4.95
CA ASP A 392 10.32 9.49 6.35
C ASP A 392 11.07 10.82 6.50
N MET A 393 12.06 11.10 5.64
CA MET A 393 12.79 12.37 5.66
C MET A 393 11.86 13.56 5.37
N LEU A 394 10.93 13.41 4.41
CA LEU A 394 9.97 14.46 4.08
C LEU A 394 8.99 14.73 5.23
N THR A 395 8.49 13.67 5.86
CA THR A 395 7.57 13.77 7.00
C THR A 395 8.25 14.48 8.17
N ASN A 396 9.47 14.06 8.56
CA ASN A 396 10.23 14.70 9.62
C ASN A 396 10.51 16.18 9.32
N HIS A 397 10.86 16.50 8.07
CA HIS A 397 11.08 17.90 7.67
C HIS A 397 9.80 18.76 7.75
N LEU A 398 8.66 18.19 7.34
CA LEU A 398 7.36 18.87 7.44
C LEU A 398 6.95 19.07 8.91
N GLU A 399 7.14 18.09 9.77
CA GLU A 399 6.88 18.20 11.21
C GLU A 399 7.72 19.31 11.86
N GLU A 400 9.02 19.38 11.52
CA GLU A 400 9.91 20.44 11.98
C GLU A 400 9.46 21.82 11.48
N GLN A 401 9.06 21.95 10.22
CA GLN A 401 8.54 23.20 9.66
C GLN A 401 7.24 23.64 10.35
N VAL A 402 6.31 22.71 10.58
CA VAL A 402 5.05 22.98 11.28
C VAL A 402 5.34 23.45 12.70
N LYS A 403 6.22 22.76 13.43
CA LYS A 403 6.63 23.16 14.78
C LYS A 403 7.19 24.59 14.82
N ASN A 404 8.16 24.89 13.95
CA ASN A 404 8.80 26.22 13.90
C ASN A 404 7.79 27.32 13.55
N ARG A 405 6.85 27.06 12.64
CA ARG A 405 5.79 28.03 12.30
C ARG A 405 4.80 28.23 13.43
N THR A 406 4.46 27.15 14.15
CA THR A 406 3.56 27.27 15.31
C THR A 406 4.21 28.09 16.41
N GLU A 407 5.49 27.85 16.72
CA GLU A 407 6.24 28.63 17.71
C GLU A 407 6.33 30.14 17.32
N GLU A 408 6.59 30.41 16.02
CA GLU A 408 6.63 31.80 15.51
C GLU A 408 5.28 32.51 15.66
N VAL A 409 4.18 31.83 15.28
CA VAL A 409 2.82 32.37 15.39
C VAL A 409 2.47 32.63 16.87
N THR A 410 2.78 31.68 17.75
CA THR A 410 2.53 31.81 19.19
C THR A 410 3.28 33.03 19.77
N ARG A 411 4.57 33.19 19.43
CA ARG A 411 5.37 34.32 19.85
C ARG A 411 4.77 35.65 19.37
N LEU A 412 4.38 35.75 18.11
CA LEU A 412 3.77 36.97 17.56
C LEU A 412 2.44 37.31 18.24
N LEU A 413 1.65 36.30 18.61
CA LEU A 413 0.42 36.51 19.37
C LEU A 413 0.70 37.02 20.78
N GLU A 414 1.70 36.50 21.47
CA GLU A 414 2.13 36.96 22.78
C GLU A 414 2.67 38.42 22.75
N GLU A 415 3.55 38.71 21.77
CA GLU A 415 4.05 40.07 21.55
C GLU A 415 2.90 41.07 21.29
N ARG A 416 1.91 40.65 20.48
CA ARG A 416 0.72 41.47 20.20
C ARG A 416 -0.13 41.70 21.46
N LYS A 417 -0.35 40.66 22.28
CA LYS A 417 -1.09 40.78 23.55
C LYS A 417 -0.37 41.72 24.53
N ALA A 418 0.93 41.59 24.70
CA ALA A 418 1.74 42.44 25.54
C ALA A 418 1.67 43.91 25.09
N PHE A 419 1.84 44.17 23.79
CA PHE A 419 1.75 45.52 23.22
C PHE A 419 0.41 46.18 23.50
N PHE A 420 -0.72 45.49 23.33
CA PHE A 420 -2.03 46.04 23.65
C PHE A 420 -2.23 46.31 25.16
N SER A 421 -1.67 45.48 26.02
CA SER A 421 -1.71 45.66 27.47
C SER A 421 -0.95 46.92 27.89
N ASP A 422 0.26 47.09 27.36
CA ASP A 422 1.13 48.25 27.67
C ASP A 422 0.53 49.54 27.14
N MET A 423 0.01 49.55 25.91
CA MET A 423 -0.69 50.69 25.36
C MET A 423 -1.93 51.12 26.20
N ALA A 424 -2.72 50.11 26.66
CA ALA A 424 -3.88 50.42 27.50
C ALA A 424 -3.47 51.04 28.83
N HIS A 425 -2.37 50.57 29.41
CA HIS A 425 -1.81 51.14 30.65
C HIS A 425 -1.30 52.57 30.44
N ASP A 426 -0.50 52.82 29.41
CA ASP A 426 0.13 54.11 29.13
C ASP A 426 -0.88 55.20 28.73
N LEU A 427 -1.98 54.81 28.07
CA LEU A 427 -3.05 55.74 27.73
C LEU A 427 -3.98 56.06 28.91
N LYS A 428 -4.05 55.18 29.92
CA LYS A 428 -4.89 55.40 31.11
C LYS A 428 -4.43 56.63 31.96
N ALA A 429 -3.13 56.79 32.17
CA ALA A 429 -2.56 57.86 32.97
C ALA A 429 -2.85 59.24 32.40
N PRO A 430 -2.60 59.62 31.12
CA PRO A 430 -2.90 60.96 30.61
C PRO A 430 -4.40 61.23 30.55
N VAL A 431 -5.24 60.21 30.35
CA VAL A 431 -6.69 60.37 30.35
C VAL A 431 -7.19 60.76 31.75
N PHE A 432 -6.73 60.04 32.80
CA PHE A 432 -7.08 60.39 34.16
C PHE A 432 -6.53 61.76 34.58
N ALA A 433 -5.29 62.14 34.19
CA ALA A 433 -4.73 63.47 34.47
C ALA A 433 -5.57 64.56 33.82
N THR A 434 -6.02 64.39 32.58
CA THR A 434 -6.89 65.35 31.90
C THR A 434 -8.24 65.49 32.62
N GLN A 435 -8.78 64.40 33.17
CA GLN A 435 -10.00 64.36 33.93
C GLN A 435 -9.84 65.21 35.19
N SER A 436 -8.77 65.01 35.94
CA SER A 436 -8.48 65.83 37.16
C SER A 436 -8.31 67.28 36.82
N PHE A 437 -7.74 67.66 35.68
CA PHE A 437 -7.64 69.08 35.29
C PHE A 437 -9.00 69.68 34.93
N ILE A 438 -9.89 68.97 34.23
CA ILE A 438 -11.24 69.45 33.94
C ILE A 438 -12.05 69.65 35.24
N GLU A 439 -11.98 68.70 36.16
CA GLU A 439 -12.61 68.75 37.46
C GLU A 439 -12.07 69.96 38.29
N ALA A 440 -10.76 70.16 38.34
CA ALA A 440 -10.13 71.26 39.03
C ALA A 440 -10.54 72.63 38.45
N ILE A 441 -10.67 72.78 37.14
CA ILE A 441 -11.16 73.98 36.47
C ILE A 441 -12.62 74.27 36.90
N ARG A 442 -13.44 73.22 36.96
CA ARG A 442 -14.86 73.31 37.35
C ARG A 442 -15.06 73.74 38.82
N GLU A 443 -14.22 73.18 39.70
CA GLU A 443 -14.26 73.48 41.14
C GLU A 443 -13.65 74.84 41.49
N SER A 444 -12.78 75.43 40.69
CA SER A 444 -12.06 76.69 40.97
C SER A 444 -12.95 77.91 41.06
N GLY A 445 -14.23 77.87 40.71
CA GLY A 445 -15.17 78.96 40.86
C GLY A 445 -14.85 80.24 40.06
N LEU A 446 -13.84 80.20 39.19
CA LEU A 446 -13.52 81.27 38.24
C LEU A 446 -14.71 81.46 37.30
N GLY A 447 -15.22 82.71 37.18
CA GLY A 447 -16.39 83.10 36.39
C GLY A 447 -16.24 82.66 34.91
N VAL A 448 -16.58 81.42 34.66
CA VAL A 448 -16.52 80.80 33.33
C VAL A 448 -17.78 81.22 32.58
N ASP A 449 -17.61 81.82 31.43
CA ASP A 449 -18.68 82.16 30.49
C ASP A 449 -19.54 80.90 30.12
N THR A 450 -20.82 81.10 29.86
CA THR A 450 -21.79 80.03 29.64
C THR A 450 -21.37 79.14 28.45
N GLU A 451 -20.72 79.67 27.44
CA GLU A 451 -20.21 78.99 26.30
C GLU A 451 -19.01 78.09 26.63
N LEU A 452 -18.07 78.55 27.45
CA LEU A 452 -16.92 77.82 27.95
C LEU A 452 -17.34 76.68 28.88
N ARG A 453 -18.37 76.85 29.70
CA ARG A 453 -18.96 75.74 30.47
C ARG A 453 -19.50 74.65 29.59
N GLY A 454 -20.18 74.99 28.49
CA GLY A 454 -20.65 73.99 27.49
C GLY A 454 -19.53 73.19 26.88
N TYR A 455 -18.37 73.77 26.53
CA TYR A 455 -17.20 73.06 25.99
C TYR A 455 -16.52 72.19 27.06
N LEU A 456 -16.45 72.63 28.34
CA LEU A 456 -15.91 71.82 29.43
C LEU A 456 -16.80 70.59 29.70
N ASP A 457 -18.11 70.73 29.72
CA ASP A 457 -19.04 69.61 29.87
C ASP A 457 -18.95 68.61 28.73
N GLN A 458 -18.80 69.10 27.50
CA GLN A 458 -18.56 68.18 26.34
C GLN A 458 -17.21 67.49 26.42
N ALA A 459 -16.14 68.19 26.83
CA ALA A 459 -14.81 67.59 26.99
C ALA A 459 -14.82 66.50 28.08
N GLU A 460 -15.49 66.77 29.21
CA GLU A 460 -15.64 65.82 30.30
C GLU A 460 -16.39 64.55 29.84
N ILE A 461 -17.48 64.74 29.11
CA ILE A 461 -18.25 63.61 28.56
C ILE A 461 -17.35 62.74 27.62
N LYS A 462 -16.62 63.40 26.73
CA LYS A 462 -15.72 62.69 25.77
C LYS A 462 -14.57 61.98 26.46
N GLN A 463 -14.03 62.57 27.48
CA GLN A 463 -12.95 61.98 28.21
C GLN A 463 -13.40 60.80 29.09
N ARG A 464 -14.56 60.91 29.77
CA ARG A 464 -15.17 59.77 30.46
C ARG A 464 -15.46 58.65 29.54
N GLU A 465 -15.89 58.90 28.27
CA GLU A 465 -16.06 57.91 27.25
C GLU A 465 -14.74 57.22 26.90
N MET A 466 -13.65 58.00 26.75
CA MET A 466 -12.31 57.46 26.43
C MET A 466 -11.73 56.63 27.60
N ALA A 467 -11.86 57.10 28.85
CA ALA A 467 -11.45 56.36 30.04
C ALA A 467 -12.17 55.00 30.15
N ARG A 468 -13.48 54.99 29.90
CA ARG A 468 -14.28 53.76 29.90
C ARG A 468 -13.85 52.78 28.80
N ARG A 469 -13.54 53.27 27.58
CA ARG A 469 -13.04 52.42 26.48
C ARG A 469 -11.68 51.80 26.80
N LEU A 470 -10.77 52.57 27.42
CA LEU A 470 -9.46 52.09 27.84
C LEU A 470 -9.55 51.07 28.98
N GLN A 471 -10.42 51.30 29.94
CA GLN A 471 -10.68 50.35 31.02
C GLN A 471 -11.20 49.04 30.48
N GLY A 472 -12.11 49.11 29.52
CA GLY A 472 -12.64 47.92 28.87
C GLY A 472 -11.63 47.11 28.04
N LEU A 473 -10.67 47.78 27.40
CA LEU A 473 -9.55 47.08 26.76
C LEU A 473 -8.70 46.33 27.79
N SER A 474 -8.48 46.93 28.98
CA SER A 474 -7.77 46.26 30.08
C SER A 474 -8.52 45.04 30.63
N GLU A 475 -9.85 45.12 30.73
CA GLU A 475 -10.70 44.00 31.17
C GLU A 475 -10.67 42.82 30.20
N ILE A 476 -10.75 43.09 28.89
CA ILE A 476 -10.63 42.03 27.86
C ILE A 476 -9.27 41.34 27.93
N ASN A 477 -8.17 42.12 28.08
CA ASN A 477 -6.82 41.54 28.22
C ASN A 477 -6.64 40.73 29.52
N LYS A 478 -7.38 41.05 30.59
CA LYS A 478 -7.38 40.25 31.82
C LYS A 478 -8.09 38.92 31.63
N LEU A 479 -9.22 38.87 30.89
CA LEU A 479 -9.94 37.65 30.57
C LEU A 479 -9.06 36.67 29.77
N ASP A 480 -8.32 37.16 28.79
CA ASP A 480 -7.36 36.36 28.01
C ASP A 480 -6.19 35.80 28.86
N LYS A 481 -5.91 36.37 30.03
CA LYS A 481 -4.86 35.95 30.97
C LYS A 481 -5.34 35.00 32.08
N ILE A 482 -6.64 34.71 32.16
CA ILE A 482 -7.17 33.76 33.12
C ILE A 482 -6.82 32.33 32.65
N GLU A 483 -5.66 31.85 33.10
CA GLU A 483 -5.19 30.48 32.95
C GLU A 483 -5.71 29.65 34.14
N GLY A 484 -7.02 29.39 34.20
CA GLY A 484 -7.62 28.54 35.20
C GLY A 484 -7.89 27.11 34.61
N ASP A 485 -7.76 26.11 35.46
CA ASP A 485 -8.14 24.77 35.06
C ASP A 485 -9.66 24.61 34.89
N PHE A 486 -10.09 23.89 33.90
CA PHE A 486 -11.50 23.51 33.76
C PHE A 486 -11.85 22.45 34.80
N ILE A 487 -12.66 22.83 35.78
CA ILE A 487 -13.13 21.93 36.83
C ILE A 487 -14.63 21.66 36.70
N HIS A 488 -15.09 20.61 37.36
CA HIS A 488 -16.53 20.32 37.45
C HIS A 488 -17.14 21.22 38.54
N ILE A 489 -18.02 22.13 38.12
CA ILE A 489 -18.74 23.05 38.98
C ILE A 489 -20.11 22.43 39.30
N SER A 490 -20.47 22.40 40.60
CA SER A 490 -21.83 22.09 41.04
C SER A 490 -22.76 23.24 40.72
N LEU A 491 -23.82 22.99 39.98
CA LEU A 491 -24.82 23.99 39.64
C LEU A 491 -25.49 24.56 40.90
N LYS A 492 -25.76 23.69 41.84
CA LYS A 492 -26.38 24.04 43.13
C LYS A 492 -25.44 24.92 43.96
N GLY A 493 -24.17 24.53 44.10
CA GLY A 493 -23.14 25.27 44.79
C GLY A 493 -22.94 26.67 44.19
N MET A 494 -22.86 26.76 42.85
CA MET A 494 -22.75 28.06 42.17
C MET A 494 -23.95 28.97 42.43
N LEU A 495 -25.17 28.47 42.42
CA LEU A 495 -26.37 29.25 42.70
C LEU A 495 -26.43 29.73 44.16
N GLU A 496 -25.97 28.89 45.13
CA GLU A 496 -25.86 29.28 46.52
C GLU A 496 -24.86 30.42 46.72
N GLU A 497 -23.71 30.33 46.04
CA GLU A 497 -22.69 31.39 46.10
C GLU A 497 -23.18 32.70 45.48
N LEU A 498 -23.88 32.68 44.35
CA LEU A 498 -24.49 33.86 43.76
C LEU A 498 -25.52 34.50 44.69
N TYR A 499 -26.37 33.72 45.37
CA TYR A 499 -27.29 34.24 46.36
C TYR A 499 -26.56 34.89 47.51
N ALA A 500 -25.58 34.23 48.12
CA ALA A 500 -24.82 34.75 49.24
C ALA A 500 -24.10 36.07 48.89
N THR A 501 -23.57 36.17 47.68
CA THR A 501 -22.80 37.34 47.20
C THR A 501 -23.70 38.56 46.96
N TYR A 502 -24.86 38.38 46.28
CA TYR A 502 -25.62 39.53 45.76
C TYR A 502 -26.89 39.85 46.52
N HIS A 503 -27.35 39.01 47.46
CA HIS A 503 -28.56 39.26 48.28
C HIS A 503 -28.45 40.54 49.08
N GLY A 504 -27.33 40.77 49.78
CA GLY A 504 -27.14 41.98 50.59
C GLY A 504 -27.13 43.27 49.76
N GLU A 505 -26.55 43.28 48.57
CA GLU A 505 -26.56 44.45 47.68
C GLU A 505 -27.96 44.72 47.11
N SER A 506 -28.72 43.66 46.79
CA SER A 506 -30.11 43.78 46.33
C SER A 506 -31.04 44.39 47.42
N GLU A 507 -30.84 44.03 48.71
CA GLU A 507 -31.59 44.60 49.83
C GLU A 507 -31.31 46.09 49.99
N VAL A 508 -30.04 46.50 49.87
CA VAL A 508 -29.68 47.96 49.96
C VAL A 508 -30.38 48.72 48.82
N ARG A 509 -30.59 48.17 47.69
CA ARG A 509 -31.30 48.78 46.54
C ARG A 509 -32.82 48.59 46.57
N SER A 510 -33.36 47.91 47.61
CA SER A 510 -34.78 47.57 47.73
C SER A 510 -35.31 46.74 46.51
N VAL A 511 -34.51 45.81 46.03
CA VAL A 511 -34.86 44.89 44.95
C VAL A 511 -34.98 43.50 45.51
N TYR A 512 -36.03 42.78 45.17
CA TYR A 512 -36.22 41.37 45.57
C TYR A 512 -35.33 40.48 44.77
N PHE A 513 -34.47 39.70 45.41
CA PHE A 513 -33.52 38.81 44.76
C PHE A 513 -33.85 37.33 45.09
N TYR A 514 -34.24 36.57 44.11
CA TYR A 514 -34.64 35.17 44.24
C TYR A 514 -33.72 34.26 43.44
N VAL A 515 -33.27 33.19 44.08
CA VAL A 515 -32.50 32.13 43.41
C VAL A 515 -33.22 30.80 43.64
N GLU A 516 -33.75 30.23 42.56
CA GLU A 516 -34.44 28.97 42.60
C GLU A 516 -33.45 27.82 42.30
N GLN A 517 -33.33 26.92 43.27
CA GLN A 517 -32.40 25.79 43.11
C GLN A 517 -33.03 24.66 42.32
N PRO A 518 -32.23 23.91 41.52
CA PRO A 518 -32.72 22.72 40.81
C PRO A 518 -33.02 21.59 41.82
N GLU A 519 -33.99 20.72 41.50
CA GLU A 519 -34.36 19.58 42.33
C GLU A 519 -33.17 18.61 42.53
N GLU A 520 -32.41 18.32 41.45
CA GLU A 520 -31.20 17.50 41.46
C GLU A 520 -29.98 18.39 41.13
N ASP A 521 -28.85 18.14 41.80
CA ASP A 521 -27.60 18.81 41.49
C ASP A 521 -27.02 18.29 40.17
N ALA A 522 -26.52 19.20 39.36
CA ALA A 522 -25.88 18.88 38.08
C ALA A 522 -24.48 19.51 38.04
N PHE A 523 -23.55 18.80 37.40
CA PHE A 523 -22.18 19.27 37.26
C PHE A 523 -21.89 19.59 35.79
N PHE A 524 -21.10 20.64 35.59
CA PHE A 524 -20.62 21.01 34.24
C PHE A 524 -19.18 21.51 34.31
N LYS A 525 -18.47 21.38 33.21
CA LYS A 525 -17.05 21.71 33.14
C LYS A 525 -16.84 23.16 32.73
N ALA A 526 -16.32 23.99 33.65
CA ALA A 526 -16.03 25.40 33.38
C ALA A 526 -14.87 25.91 34.25
N GLN A 527 -14.42 27.13 33.99
CA GLN A 527 -13.45 27.87 34.79
C GLN A 527 -14.21 28.74 35.80
N PRO A 528 -14.04 28.55 37.13
CA PRO A 528 -14.81 29.29 38.16
C PRO A 528 -14.70 30.80 38.00
N GLU A 529 -13.49 31.31 37.75
CA GLU A 529 -13.21 32.73 37.63
C GLU A 529 -13.97 33.38 36.45
N LYS A 530 -14.10 32.67 35.36
CA LYS A 530 -14.88 33.13 34.20
C LYS A 530 -16.38 33.10 34.47
N MET A 531 -16.84 32.09 35.23
CA MET A 531 -18.24 32.02 35.62
C MET A 531 -18.62 33.15 36.57
N GLU A 532 -17.75 33.50 37.52
CA GLU A 532 -17.92 34.63 38.40
C GLU A 532 -18.06 35.95 37.61
N ILE A 533 -17.14 36.22 36.68
CA ILE A 533 -17.18 37.41 35.81
C ILE A 533 -18.45 37.45 34.96
N LEU A 534 -18.90 36.30 34.47
CA LEU A 534 -20.09 36.19 33.65
C LEU A 534 -21.35 36.57 34.42
N PHE A 535 -21.53 35.98 35.62
CA PHE A 535 -22.71 36.26 36.44
C PHE A 535 -22.65 37.64 37.07
N GLU A 536 -21.46 38.13 37.47
CA GLU A 536 -21.27 39.50 37.90
C GLU A 536 -21.81 40.51 36.88
N ASN A 537 -21.43 40.36 35.62
CA ASN A 537 -21.92 41.25 34.55
C ASN A 537 -23.42 41.17 34.33
N LEU A 538 -24.03 39.98 34.38
CA LEU A 538 -25.47 39.81 34.19
C LEU A 538 -26.26 40.37 35.38
N ILE A 539 -25.83 40.07 36.61
CA ILE A 539 -26.53 40.47 37.83
C ILE A 539 -26.43 41.99 38.02
N TYR A 540 -25.23 42.60 37.80
CA TYR A 540 -25.12 44.06 37.87
C TYR A 540 -25.96 44.77 36.79
N ASN A 541 -26.06 44.22 35.60
CA ASN A 541 -26.97 44.76 34.59
C ASN A 541 -28.43 44.68 35.05
N ALA A 542 -28.85 43.58 35.66
CA ALA A 542 -30.21 43.40 36.19
C ALA A 542 -30.49 44.37 37.37
N LEU A 543 -29.54 44.49 38.34
CA LEU A 543 -29.66 45.42 39.49
C LEU A 543 -29.77 46.90 39.06
N ARG A 544 -29.10 47.27 37.97
CA ARG A 544 -29.14 48.65 37.43
C ARG A 544 -30.43 48.93 36.66
N ALA A 545 -30.99 47.94 36.01
CA ALA A 545 -32.20 48.09 35.21
C ALA A 545 -33.48 48.00 36.04
N THR A 546 -33.45 47.36 37.22
CA THR A 546 -34.59 47.07 38.07
C THR A 546 -34.88 48.24 39.03
N PRO A 547 -36.10 48.80 39.03
CA PRO A 547 -36.50 49.86 39.99
C PRO A 547 -36.68 49.30 41.40
N CYS A 548 -36.75 50.18 42.39
CA CYS A 548 -37.11 49.82 43.76
C CYS A 548 -38.45 49.01 43.76
N ASN A 549 -38.49 47.97 44.58
CA ASN A 549 -39.58 47.02 44.71
C ASN A 549 -39.75 46.10 43.44
N GLY A 550 -38.81 46.10 42.48
CA GLY A 550 -38.77 45.15 41.43
C GLY A 550 -38.10 43.84 41.88
N SER A 551 -37.99 42.86 41.00
CA SER A 551 -37.44 41.52 41.29
C SER A 551 -36.41 41.06 40.27
N ILE A 552 -35.42 40.34 40.76
CA ILE A 552 -34.45 39.60 39.96
C ILE A 552 -34.58 38.11 40.33
N ASN A 553 -34.81 37.27 39.36
CA ASN A 553 -34.97 35.82 39.53
C ASN A 553 -33.90 35.09 38.76
N ILE A 554 -33.14 34.22 39.42
CA ILE A 554 -32.17 33.32 38.83
C ILE A 554 -32.68 31.90 39.03
N TYR A 555 -32.83 31.13 37.97
CA TYR A 555 -33.18 29.72 38.02
C TYR A 555 -32.41 28.92 37.03
N ALA A 556 -32.13 27.64 37.36
CA ALA A 556 -31.38 26.76 36.51
C ALA A 556 -32.02 25.38 36.40
N LYS A 557 -31.90 24.78 35.25
CA LYS A 557 -32.36 23.43 34.96
C LYS A 557 -31.30 22.67 34.18
N ALA A 558 -31.12 21.38 34.51
CA ALA A 558 -30.35 20.43 33.71
C ALA A 558 -31.31 19.56 32.93
N ASP A 559 -31.17 19.48 31.61
CA ASP A 559 -32.00 18.66 30.73
C ASP A 559 -31.19 18.18 29.51
N ALA A 560 -31.33 16.89 29.18
CA ALA A 560 -30.77 16.27 27.98
C ALA A 560 -29.26 16.55 27.73
N GLY A 561 -28.44 16.57 28.79
CA GLY A 561 -26.99 16.82 28.69
C GLY A 561 -26.61 18.30 28.49
N ARG A 562 -27.53 19.23 28.77
CA ARG A 562 -27.31 20.66 28.77
C ARG A 562 -27.77 21.28 30.09
N ILE A 563 -27.05 22.30 30.51
CA ILE A 563 -27.43 23.12 31.67
C ILE A 563 -27.95 24.45 31.14
N ARG A 564 -29.15 24.81 31.54
CA ARG A 564 -29.76 26.12 31.26
C ARG A 564 -29.83 26.95 32.53
N VAL A 565 -29.21 28.12 32.50
CA VAL A 565 -29.32 29.11 33.56
C VAL A 565 -30.04 30.33 33.01
N THR A 566 -31.03 30.81 33.74
CA THR A 566 -31.82 31.99 33.34
C THR A 566 -31.70 33.07 34.40
N VAL A 567 -31.35 34.27 33.97
CA VAL A 567 -31.33 35.49 34.78
C VAL A 567 -32.45 36.39 34.25
N LYS A 568 -33.46 36.64 35.08
CA LYS A 568 -34.65 37.41 34.71
C LYS A 568 -34.79 38.60 35.67
N ASP A 569 -34.95 39.81 35.13
CA ASP A 569 -35.24 41.04 35.86
C ASP A 569 -36.63 41.61 35.49
N SER A 570 -37.19 42.41 36.40
CA SER A 570 -38.40 43.21 36.16
C SER A 570 -38.09 44.67 35.87
N GLY A 571 -36.98 44.92 35.19
CA GLY A 571 -36.45 46.24 34.92
C GLY A 571 -37.12 46.96 33.74
N CYS A 572 -36.47 48.01 33.26
CA CYS A 572 -36.98 48.85 32.19
C CYS A 572 -37.09 48.13 30.82
N GLY A 573 -36.48 46.94 30.66
CA GLY A 573 -36.45 46.21 29.41
C GLY A 573 -35.60 46.86 28.33
N ILE A 574 -35.44 46.14 27.19
CA ILE A 574 -34.61 46.52 26.05
C ILE A 574 -35.50 46.65 24.82
N PRO A 575 -35.43 47.75 24.07
CA PRO A 575 -36.17 47.90 22.80
C PRO A 575 -35.79 46.81 21.78
N LYS A 576 -36.74 46.32 20.98
CA LYS A 576 -36.52 45.26 20.00
C LYS A 576 -35.45 45.58 18.97
N GLU A 577 -35.34 46.85 18.61
CA GLU A 577 -34.33 47.37 17.67
C GLU A 577 -32.91 47.26 18.22
N GLU A 578 -32.75 47.28 19.53
CA GLU A 578 -31.46 47.23 20.22
C GLU A 578 -30.97 45.80 20.46
N LEU A 579 -31.85 44.79 20.56
CA LEU A 579 -31.53 43.41 20.87
C LEU A 579 -30.44 42.81 19.95
N PRO A 580 -30.39 43.05 18.63
CA PRO A 580 -29.34 42.51 17.77
C PRO A 580 -27.94 43.12 18.03
N HIS A 581 -27.88 44.16 18.82
CA HIS A 581 -26.66 44.96 19.01
C HIS A 581 -26.09 44.88 20.43
N ILE A 582 -26.83 44.38 21.42
CA ILE A 582 -26.44 44.43 22.86
C ILE A 582 -25.17 43.63 23.16
N PHE A 583 -24.78 42.67 22.34
CA PHE A 583 -23.55 41.88 22.48
C PHE A 583 -22.37 42.47 21.73
N ARG A 584 -22.54 43.61 21.00
CA ARG A 584 -21.41 44.29 20.33
C ARG A 584 -20.54 45.03 21.32
N ARG A 585 -19.23 45.08 21.07
CA ARG A 585 -18.26 45.83 21.86
C ARG A 585 -18.64 47.30 21.93
N PHE A 586 -18.58 47.87 23.12
CA PHE A 586 -18.87 49.31 23.41
C PHE A 586 -20.31 49.73 23.05
N TYR A 587 -21.24 48.80 22.90
CA TYR A 587 -22.63 49.16 22.69
C TYR A 587 -23.32 49.46 24.02
N VAL A 588 -23.91 50.66 24.13
CA VAL A 588 -24.70 51.10 25.28
C VAL A 588 -26.09 51.48 24.79
N GLY A 589 -27.11 50.83 25.30
CA GLY A 589 -28.52 51.07 24.93
C GLY A 589 -28.98 52.45 25.35
N SER A 590 -30.07 52.92 24.72
CA SER A 590 -30.66 54.27 24.92
C SER A 590 -31.02 54.59 26.37
N ASN A 591 -31.39 53.59 27.17
CA ASN A 591 -31.78 53.74 28.58
C ASN A 591 -30.61 53.80 29.55
N ASN A 592 -29.34 53.67 29.10
CA ASN A 592 -28.15 53.51 29.96
C ASN A 592 -26.95 54.40 29.57
N LYS A 593 -27.19 55.50 28.85
CA LYS A 593 -26.13 56.33 28.23
C LYS A 593 -25.14 56.96 29.22
N GLU A 594 -25.47 57.15 30.48
CA GLU A 594 -24.59 57.83 31.40
C GLU A 594 -23.61 56.96 32.19
N ASN A 595 -23.83 55.64 32.33
CA ASN A 595 -23.03 54.82 33.25
C ASN A 595 -22.59 53.40 32.75
N GLY A 596 -22.71 53.07 31.45
CA GLY A 596 -22.32 51.74 30.94
C GLY A 596 -21.01 51.76 30.15
N THR A 597 -20.13 50.78 30.37
CA THR A 597 -18.90 50.55 29.54
C THR A 597 -19.24 49.99 28.15
N GLY A 598 -20.40 49.35 28.00
CA GLY A 598 -20.81 48.64 26.80
C GLY A 598 -20.01 47.34 26.53
N LEU A 599 -19.33 46.82 27.56
CA LEU A 599 -18.50 45.62 27.44
C LEU A 599 -19.04 44.42 28.21
N GLY A 600 -19.81 44.66 29.29
CA GLY A 600 -20.28 43.56 30.14
C GLY A 600 -20.99 42.44 29.38
N LEU A 601 -21.95 42.79 28.50
CA LEU A 601 -22.65 41.79 27.70
C LEU A 601 -21.77 41.15 26.59
N TYR A 602 -20.81 41.91 26.05
CA TYR A 602 -19.81 41.34 25.14
C TYR A 602 -18.93 40.28 25.85
N ILE A 603 -18.49 40.57 27.09
CA ILE A 603 -17.72 39.66 27.95
C ILE A 603 -18.54 38.41 28.23
N VAL A 604 -19.82 38.56 28.61
CA VAL A 604 -20.73 37.43 28.80
C VAL A 604 -20.81 36.54 27.55
N HIS A 605 -21.04 37.16 26.38
CA HIS A 605 -21.13 36.44 25.12
C HIS A 605 -19.82 35.68 24.81
N SER A 606 -18.66 36.34 24.98
CA SER A 606 -17.35 35.71 24.72
C SER A 606 -17.08 34.52 25.65
N ILE A 607 -17.41 34.61 26.93
CA ILE A 607 -17.25 33.51 27.89
C ILE A 607 -18.18 32.34 27.54
N VAL A 608 -19.44 32.62 27.17
CA VAL A 608 -20.41 31.59 26.79
C VAL A 608 -19.96 30.86 25.54
N GLU A 609 -19.49 31.58 24.51
CA GLU A 609 -18.94 30.97 23.29
C GLU A 609 -17.70 30.10 23.57
N GLU A 610 -16.79 30.60 24.44
CA GLU A 610 -15.59 29.85 24.82
C GLU A 610 -15.92 28.53 25.53
N LEU A 611 -17.01 28.52 26.32
CA LEU A 611 -17.53 27.33 26.99
C LEU A 611 -18.41 26.44 26.08
N GLY A 612 -18.47 26.73 24.79
CA GLY A 612 -19.29 25.98 23.81
C GLY A 612 -20.80 26.12 24.07
N GLY A 613 -21.21 27.15 24.81
CA GLY A 613 -22.59 27.44 25.14
C GLY A 613 -23.27 28.38 24.13
N THR A 614 -24.52 28.72 24.46
CA THR A 614 -25.30 29.73 23.72
C THR A 614 -25.99 30.68 24.70
N ILE A 615 -26.13 31.95 24.33
CA ILE A 615 -26.89 32.95 25.07
C ILE A 615 -28.04 33.48 24.21
N ASN A 616 -29.21 33.50 24.79
CA ASN A 616 -30.41 34.10 24.19
C ASN A 616 -30.96 35.19 25.14
N VAL A 617 -31.64 36.17 24.55
CA VAL A 617 -32.28 37.26 25.28
C VAL A 617 -33.73 37.45 24.89
N ARG A 618 -34.62 37.62 25.87
CA ARG A 618 -36.01 38.03 25.69
C ARG A 618 -36.21 39.28 26.52
N SER A 619 -36.75 40.34 25.93
CA SER A 619 -36.98 41.59 26.65
C SER A 619 -38.16 42.34 26.06
N GLU A 620 -38.90 43.01 26.96
CA GLU A 620 -40.03 43.85 26.61
C GLU A 620 -39.95 45.14 27.46
N VAL A 621 -40.05 46.28 26.81
CA VAL A 621 -39.95 47.60 27.46
C VAL A 621 -41.03 47.77 28.54
N GLY A 622 -40.60 48.11 29.77
CA GLY A 622 -41.48 48.26 30.92
C GLY A 622 -41.89 46.97 31.63
N VAL A 623 -41.48 45.80 31.12
CA VAL A 623 -41.75 44.49 31.71
C VAL A 623 -40.50 43.85 32.32
N GLY A 624 -39.34 43.95 31.62
CA GLY A 624 -38.04 43.43 32.08
C GLY A 624 -37.26 42.70 31.00
N THR A 625 -36.16 42.05 31.41
CA THR A 625 -35.25 41.28 30.53
C THR A 625 -34.99 39.90 31.10
N GLU A 626 -34.88 38.93 30.22
CA GLU A 626 -34.57 37.52 30.52
C GLU A 626 -33.38 37.07 29.65
N PHE A 627 -32.23 36.81 30.29
CA PHE A 627 -31.07 36.19 29.65
C PHE A 627 -31.07 34.69 29.89
N ILE A 628 -31.01 33.90 28.83
CA ILE A 628 -31.04 32.44 28.85
C ILE A 628 -29.68 31.92 28.35
N LEU A 629 -28.94 31.30 29.25
CA LEU A 629 -27.63 30.70 29.00
C LEU A 629 -27.77 29.20 28.90
N GLU A 630 -27.16 28.58 27.90
CA GLU A 630 -27.14 27.13 27.78
C GLU A 630 -25.70 26.64 27.60
N PHE A 631 -25.27 25.71 28.47
CA PHE A 631 -23.94 25.11 28.47
C PHE A 631 -24.03 23.61 28.26
N PRO A 632 -23.08 22.97 27.52
CA PRO A 632 -22.99 21.51 27.47
C PRO A 632 -22.52 20.97 28.84
N GLN A 633 -23.09 19.88 29.29
CA GLN A 633 -22.72 19.22 30.56
C GLN A 633 -21.30 18.63 30.47
N ASP A 634 -20.98 18.00 29.32
CA ASP A 634 -19.65 17.51 28.98
C ASP A 634 -19.04 18.37 27.87
N PHE A 635 -18.13 19.26 28.23
CA PHE A 635 -17.40 20.08 27.28
C PHE A 635 -16.07 19.42 26.91
N HIS A 636 -15.95 19.01 25.65
CA HIS A 636 -14.67 18.62 25.04
C HIS A 636 -14.16 19.81 24.24
N MET A 637 -12.99 20.36 24.62
CA MET A 637 -12.32 21.34 23.77
C MET A 637 -12.10 20.75 22.37
N PRO A 638 -12.37 21.49 21.31
CA PRO A 638 -12.10 21.07 19.94
C PRO A 638 -10.60 20.88 19.66
#